data_623251be94c648f835bc612dc9d59ed7
#
_entry.id   623251be94c648f835bc612dc9d59ed7
#
_cell.length_a   1.000
_cell.length_b   1.000
_cell.length_c   1.000
_cell.angle_alpha   90.00
_cell.angle_beta   90.00
_cell.angle_gamma   90.00
#
_symmetry.space_group_name_H-M   'P 1'
#
loop_
_entity.id
_entity.type
_entity.pdbx_description
1 polymer ?
#
loop_
_entity_poly.entity_id
_entity_poly.type
_entity_poly.pdbx_seq_one_letter_code
_entity_poly.pdbx_strand_id
1 'polypeptide(L)'
;MYIFSIFMIYNCAKIRKPMEANAPRLAEAKAQLDEGWQQYNAGLAQYEAGKQQLASARAQIEDGWATLQDKKLQMADARRQINDARGRLRDARSQLDDAKAAIAENLQKLRDGEIEYEDARAEADRQLADARAQIEDGEAALREVEYPTWYVWDRSKNVSYASFTANVDKLTAITTIFPVFFFLVAALVVSTTMTRMVEEERLQIGTLKALGYSDAAIMQKYLLYAFTAAAAGTVFGLAVGFKAFPSIIWSAYSMMYYMPSIATPWRLGQALFAGGTLIVLTVGITALTCRTTLQENPAALMLPRAPKAGKRILLERITPLWRRLPFSWKVTCRNLLRYKKRFWMTVIGVTGCTSLLVAGFGISDSLNSIITKQYGDIYHYDLLTIVTKQEATESGPVHDYLYNTDNAAESLTVAMESTRQDSPDGEMDVYLMIPEDTDRFADFADLHERLSRKEVPLGQQGVVVTEKMAKTLGIAAGDTLTLTNSDDRTADFTVSGVCEHYVSNYVYISPAVYEAGFGEAPRYNAILSILPSDDEPARDAISADLLAMEQVASLSFTQDSVAQVLNMLNSIDAVVVLIIVCAASLAFVVLYNLSNINIAERVKEIATIKVLGFYDPEVYAYVNRESVVLTLIGTLFGLAGGIVLHSFIIRTVEVDAVMFGREVSGMSFVYAAALTLLFSTLVNLVMRRLLKRISMVESMKAPE
;
A
#
# COMPACT_ATOMS: atom_id res chain seq x y z
N MET A 1 -32.06 -15.49 17.86
CA MET A 1 -30.88 -14.90 17.20
C MET A 1 -30.17 -15.88 16.23
N TYR A 2 -30.02 -17.17 16.60
CA TYR A 2 -29.43 -18.22 15.74
C TYR A 2 -30.21 -18.55 14.46
N ILE A 3 -31.53 -18.55 14.53
CA ILE A 3 -32.42 -18.82 13.37
C ILE A 3 -32.34 -17.68 12.34
N PHE A 4 -32.10 -16.47 12.80
CA PHE A 4 -31.97 -15.29 11.93
C PHE A 4 -30.66 -15.27 11.14
N SER A 5 -29.56 -15.73 11.75
CA SER A 5 -28.26 -15.85 11.06
C SER A 5 -28.26 -16.94 10.00
N ILE A 6 -28.91 -18.09 10.27
CA ILE A 6 -29.01 -19.21 9.30
C ILE A 6 -29.91 -18.84 8.14
N PHE A 7 -31.01 -18.14 8.42
CA PHE A 7 -31.92 -17.62 7.40
C PHE A 7 -31.25 -16.56 6.52
N MET A 8 -30.34 -15.78 7.11
CA MET A 8 -29.53 -14.78 6.44
C MET A 8 -28.50 -15.40 5.48
N ILE A 9 -27.79 -16.43 5.94
CA ILE A 9 -26.76 -17.13 5.12
C ILE A 9 -27.43 -17.91 3.98
N TYR A 10 -28.60 -18.51 4.22
CA TYR A 10 -29.34 -19.27 3.22
C TYR A 10 -29.93 -18.40 2.12
N ASN A 11 -30.43 -17.21 2.46
CA ASN A 11 -30.97 -16.28 1.47
C ASN A 11 -29.86 -15.57 0.66
N CYS A 12 -28.67 -15.35 1.25
CA CYS A 12 -27.50 -14.88 0.50
C CYS A 12 -27.05 -15.88 -0.59
N ALA A 13 -27.28 -17.17 -0.36
CA ALA A 13 -26.86 -18.21 -1.28
C ALA A 13 -27.71 -18.34 -2.56
N LYS A 14 -28.98 -17.93 -2.53
CA LYS A 14 -29.93 -18.13 -3.66
C LYS A 14 -29.84 -17.08 -4.78
N ILE A 15 -29.20 -15.94 -4.47
CA ILE A 15 -29.11 -14.81 -5.41
C ILE A 15 -27.78 -14.81 -6.18
N ARG A 16 -26.89 -15.77 -5.91
CA ARG A 16 -25.50 -15.73 -6.39
C ARG A 16 -25.27 -16.09 -7.87
N LYS A 17 -26.12 -16.87 -8.50
CA LYS A 17 -25.84 -17.39 -9.85
C LYS A 17 -26.09 -16.48 -11.06
N PRO A 18 -27.11 -15.59 -11.09
CA PRO A 18 -27.20 -14.64 -12.22
C PRO A 18 -26.21 -13.46 -12.11
N MET A 19 -25.52 -13.29 -10.98
CA MET A 19 -24.61 -12.16 -10.78
C MET A 19 -23.15 -12.44 -11.11
N GLU A 20 -22.74 -13.70 -11.19
CA GLU A 20 -21.36 -14.05 -11.56
C GLU A 20 -20.98 -13.63 -12.99
N ALA A 21 -21.95 -13.65 -13.90
CA ALA A 21 -21.71 -13.21 -15.29
C ALA A 21 -21.48 -11.68 -15.43
N ASN A 22 -22.06 -10.91 -14.49
CA ASN A 22 -21.90 -9.46 -14.51
C ASN A 22 -21.04 -8.95 -13.34
N ALA A 23 -20.51 -9.87 -12.52
CA ALA A 23 -19.69 -9.56 -11.36
C ALA A 23 -18.48 -8.64 -11.66
N PRO A 24 -17.74 -8.85 -12.75
CA PRO A 24 -16.61 -7.96 -13.05
C PRO A 24 -17.07 -6.56 -13.43
N ARG A 25 -18.15 -6.45 -14.23
CA ARG A 25 -18.70 -5.14 -14.63
C ARG A 25 -19.39 -4.40 -13.48
N LEU A 26 -20.03 -5.15 -12.60
CA LEU A 26 -20.65 -4.58 -11.39
C LEU A 26 -19.59 -4.25 -10.33
N ALA A 27 -18.48 -5.05 -10.26
CA ALA A 27 -17.35 -4.74 -9.40
C ALA A 27 -16.62 -3.48 -9.87
N GLU A 28 -16.46 -3.37 -11.18
CA GLU A 28 -15.82 -2.21 -11.80
C GLU A 28 -16.69 -0.94 -11.66
N ALA A 29 -18.00 -1.04 -11.86
CA ALA A 29 -18.92 0.07 -11.67
C ALA A 29 -19.09 0.45 -10.18
N LYS A 30 -19.00 -0.52 -9.26
CA LYS A 30 -18.99 -0.24 -7.82
C LYS A 30 -17.68 0.40 -7.40
N ALA A 31 -16.55 -0.14 -7.88
CA ALA A 31 -15.26 0.46 -7.64
C ALA A 31 -15.20 1.90 -8.19
N GLN A 32 -15.75 2.12 -9.40
CA GLN A 32 -15.85 3.45 -9.98
C GLN A 32 -16.82 4.37 -9.20
N LEU A 33 -17.88 3.84 -8.65
CA LEU A 33 -18.82 4.64 -7.84
C LEU A 33 -18.26 4.89 -6.44
N ASP A 34 -17.57 3.89 -5.82
CA ASP A 34 -16.85 4.06 -4.56
C ASP A 34 -15.69 5.04 -4.73
N GLU A 35 -14.98 4.92 -5.85
CA GLU A 35 -13.94 5.87 -6.25
C GLU A 35 -14.53 7.27 -6.51
N GLY A 36 -15.64 7.35 -7.25
CA GLY A 36 -16.35 8.61 -7.51
C GLY A 36 -16.89 9.28 -6.24
N TRP A 37 -17.32 8.51 -5.27
CA TRP A 37 -17.80 9.06 -3.99
C TRP A 37 -16.66 9.35 -3.00
N GLN A 38 -15.62 8.56 -3.02
CA GLN A 38 -14.39 8.93 -2.31
C GLN A 38 -13.78 10.17 -2.94
N GLN A 39 -13.81 10.25 -4.28
CA GLN A 39 -13.42 11.46 -5.01
C GLN A 39 -14.35 12.65 -4.71
N TYR A 40 -15.67 12.44 -4.57
CA TYR A 40 -16.59 13.52 -4.22
C TYR A 40 -16.42 13.98 -2.77
N ASN A 41 -16.27 13.07 -1.81
CA ASN A 41 -16.05 13.44 -0.40
C ASN A 41 -14.61 13.92 -0.16
N ALA A 42 -13.64 13.32 -0.86
CA ALA A 42 -12.30 13.88 -0.95
C ALA A 42 -12.33 15.23 -1.66
N GLY A 43 -13.12 15.38 -2.72
CA GLY A 43 -13.37 16.62 -3.43
C GLY A 43 -14.04 17.70 -2.57
N LEU A 44 -14.96 17.31 -1.67
CA LEU A 44 -15.61 18.27 -0.74
C LEU A 44 -14.64 18.69 0.38
N ALA A 45 -13.90 17.74 0.92
CA ALA A 45 -12.82 18.02 1.87
C ALA A 45 -11.67 18.79 1.18
N GLN A 46 -11.40 18.44 -0.10
CA GLN A 46 -10.50 19.17 -0.97
C GLN A 46 -11.01 20.59 -1.28
N TYR A 47 -12.32 20.74 -1.49
CA TYR A 47 -12.88 22.06 -1.74
C TYR A 47 -12.70 22.99 -0.54
N GLU A 48 -12.89 22.47 0.68
CA GLU A 48 -12.66 23.27 1.90
C GLU A 48 -11.18 23.44 2.24
N ALA A 49 -10.38 22.38 2.08
CA ALA A 49 -8.92 22.50 2.17
C ALA A 49 -8.36 23.35 1.02
N GLY A 50 -8.91 23.18 -0.18
CA GLY A 50 -8.60 24.02 -1.34
C GLY A 50 -8.98 25.49 -1.15
N LYS A 51 -10.07 25.75 -0.40
CA LYS A 51 -10.47 27.11 -0.02
C LYS A 51 -9.50 27.74 0.98
N GLN A 52 -9.01 26.95 1.93
CA GLN A 52 -7.95 27.40 2.84
C GLN A 52 -6.59 27.49 2.14
N GLN A 53 -6.28 26.54 1.24
CA GLN A 53 -5.08 26.63 0.40
C GLN A 53 -5.19 27.77 -0.60
N LEU A 54 -6.39 28.03 -1.16
CA LEU A 54 -6.62 29.20 -2.00
C LEU A 54 -6.44 30.51 -1.22
N ALA A 55 -6.87 30.51 0.05
CA ALA A 55 -6.66 31.66 0.93
C ALA A 55 -5.17 31.84 1.28
N SER A 56 -4.48 30.73 1.60
CA SER A 56 -3.03 30.77 1.87
C SER A 56 -2.21 31.05 0.60
N ALA A 57 -2.60 30.46 -0.54
CA ALA A 57 -2.00 30.76 -1.84
C ALA A 57 -2.27 32.20 -2.27
N ARG A 58 -3.47 32.71 -1.94
CA ARG A 58 -3.83 34.13 -2.19
C ARG A 58 -2.99 35.05 -1.33
N ALA A 59 -2.77 34.70 -0.04
CA ALA A 59 -1.86 35.43 0.83
C ALA A 59 -0.40 35.35 0.33
N GLN A 60 0.05 34.18 -0.13
CA GLN A 60 1.38 34.02 -0.73
C GLN A 60 1.51 34.74 -2.07
N ILE A 61 0.43 34.77 -2.87
CA ILE A 61 0.37 35.56 -4.11
C ILE A 61 0.40 37.04 -3.76
N GLU A 62 -0.33 37.47 -2.72
CA GLU A 62 -0.32 38.88 -2.28
C GLU A 62 1.06 39.26 -1.76
N ASP A 63 1.73 38.39 -0.98
CA ASP A 63 3.11 38.62 -0.54
C ASP A 63 4.10 38.54 -1.70
N GLY A 64 3.90 37.60 -2.62
CA GLY A 64 4.64 37.52 -3.89
C GLY A 64 4.43 38.76 -4.77
N TRP A 65 3.19 39.27 -4.82
CA TRP A 65 2.88 40.54 -5.50
C TRP A 65 3.53 41.72 -4.81
N ALA A 66 3.53 41.75 -3.47
CA ALA A 66 4.22 42.80 -2.72
C ALA A 66 5.74 42.77 -2.99
N THR A 67 6.33 41.56 -2.97
CA THR A 67 7.76 41.34 -3.30
C THR A 67 8.06 41.70 -4.77
N LEU A 68 7.14 41.32 -5.70
CA LEU A 68 7.27 41.67 -7.11
C LEU A 68 7.15 43.20 -7.33
N GLN A 69 6.29 43.82 -6.55
CA GLN A 69 6.07 45.28 -6.59
C GLN A 69 7.28 45.99 -6.04
N ASP A 70 7.89 45.51 -4.96
CA ASP A 70 9.15 46.03 -4.41
C ASP A 70 10.30 45.87 -5.42
N LYS A 71 10.46 44.67 -6.00
CA LYS A 71 11.45 44.43 -7.07
C LYS A 71 11.18 45.25 -8.31
N LYS A 72 9.91 45.52 -8.66
CA LYS A 72 9.53 46.38 -9.77
C LYS A 72 9.86 47.85 -9.49
N LEU A 73 9.73 48.28 -8.21
CA LEU A 73 10.17 49.59 -7.76
C LEU A 73 11.69 49.70 -7.81
N GLN A 74 12.41 48.67 -7.32
CA GLN A 74 13.88 48.62 -7.43
C GLN A 74 14.35 48.65 -8.90
N MET A 75 13.68 47.91 -9.80
CA MET A 75 13.94 47.99 -11.23
C MET A 75 13.61 49.34 -11.84
N ALA A 76 12.53 49.96 -11.35
CA ALA A 76 12.18 51.30 -11.80
C ALA A 76 13.20 52.35 -11.34
N ASP A 77 13.72 52.21 -10.10
CA ASP A 77 14.79 53.05 -9.57
C ASP A 77 16.12 52.85 -10.30
N ALA A 78 16.49 51.56 -10.54
CA ALA A 78 17.68 51.26 -11.36
C ALA A 78 17.54 51.83 -12.78
N ARG A 79 16.31 51.76 -13.34
CA ARG A 79 16.02 52.34 -14.67
C ARG A 79 16.05 53.88 -14.66
N ARG A 80 15.63 54.52 -13.55
CA ARG A 80 15.78 55.95 -13.35
C ARG A 80 17.27 56.33 -13.27
N GLN A 81 18.05 55.59 -12.47
CA GLN A 81 19.50 55.78 -12.37
C GLN A 81 20.19 55.64 -13.73
N ILE A 82 19.80 54.67 -14.56
CA ILE A 82 20.32 54.50 -15.92
C ILE A 82 19.91 55.66 -16.82
N ASN A 83 18.64 56.11 -16.66
CA ASN A 83 18.18 57.27 -17.45
C ASN A 83 18.82 58.59 -17.01
N ASP A 84 19.05 58.77 -15.69
CA ASP A 84 19.79 59.91 -15.16
C ASP A 84 21.25 59.86 -15.60
N ALA A 85 21.89 58.69 -15.58
CA ALA A 85 23.23 58.51 -16.11
C ALA A 85 23.29 58.75 -17.61
N ARG A 86 22.25 58.36 -18.38
CA ARG A 86 22.12 58.68 -19.80
C ARG A 86 21.84 60.18 -20.04
N GLY A 87 21.10 60.79 -19.14
CA GLY A 87 20.92 62.23 -19.12
C GLY A 87 22.26 62.97 -18.94
N ARG A 88 22.98 62.57 -17.86
CA ARG A 88 24.33 63.12 -17.57
C ARG A 88 25.32 62.88 -18.71
N LEU A 89 25.20 61.67 -19.35
CA LEU A 89 26.04 61.40 -20.53
C LEU A 89 25.69 62.27 -21.73
N ARG A 90 24.41 62.55 -21.90
CA ARG A 90 23.94 63.47 -22.95
C ARG A 90 24.35 64.93 -22.68
N ASP A 91 24.23 65.27 -21.37
CA ASP A 91 24.68 66.65 -20.93
C ASP A 91 26.21 66.75 -21.00
N ALA A 92 26.92 65.70 -20.56
CA ALA A 92 28.38 65.65 -20.70
C ALA A 92 28.83 65.63 -22.18
N ARG A 93 28.00 64.98 -23.04
CA ARG A 93 28.25 64.99 -24.49
C ARG A 93 27.94 66.37 -25.11
N SER A 94 26.88 66.98 -24.63
CA SER A 94 26.58 68.38 -25.00
C SER A 94 27.69 69.35 -24.56
N GLN A 95 28.18 69.16 -23.29
CA GLN A 95 29.32 69.96 -22.78
C GLN A 95 30.61 69.70 -23.58
N LEU A 96 30.78 68.45 -24.02
CA LEU A 96 31.91 68.11 -24.88
C LEU A 96 31.80 68.72 -26.29
N ASP A 97 30.56 68.69 -26.81
CA ASP A 97 30.30 69.27 -28.13
C ASP A 97 30.36 70.79 -28.08
N ASP A 98 29.88 71.40 -26.97
CA ASP A 98 30.07 72.80 -26.67
C ASP A 98 31.55 73.17 -26.48
N ALA A 99 32.30 72.34 -25.79
CA ALA A 99 33.74 72.50 -25.67
C ALA A 99 34.47 72.39 -27.03
N LYS A 100 33.98 71.47 -27.89
CA LYS A 100 34.51 71.37 -29.27
C LYS A 100 34.16 72.61 -30.13
N ALA A 101 32.94 73.12 -29.98
CA ALA A 101 32.53 74.36 -30.66
C ALA A 101 33.33 75.55 -30.17
N ALA A 102 33.55 75.64 -28.83
CA ALA A 102 34.39 76.67 -28.24
C ALA A 102 35.85 76.53 -28.66
N ILE A 103 36.30 75.33 -28.88
CA ILE A 103 37.65 75.09 -29.42
C ILE A 103 37.72 75.49 -30.89
N ALA A 104 36.70 75.11 -31.69
CA ALA A 104 36.65 75.52 -33.10
C ALA A 104 36.57 77.04 -33.26
N GLU A 105 35.85 77.66 -32.36
CA GLU A 105 35.73 79.12 -32.30
C GLU A 105 37.02 79.79 -31.79
N ASN A 106 37.72 79.15 -30.89
CA ASN A 106 38.97 79.65 -30.33
C ASN A 106 40.25 79.15 -31.05
N LEU A 107 40.12 78.41 -32.14
CA LEU A 107 41.24 77.95 -32.97
C LEU A 107 42.05 79.14 -33.55
N GLN A 108 41.47 80.32 -33.54
CA GLN A 108 42.18 81.57 -33.90
C GLN A 108 42.93 82.26 -32.76
N LYS A 109 42.72 81.87 -31.50
CA LYS A 109 43.49 82.30 -30.32
C LYS A 109 44.39 81.20 -29.80
N LEU A 110 45.28 80.80 -30.66
CA LEU A 110 45.85 79.48 -30.68
C LEU A 110 46.96 79.19 -29.69
N ARG A 111 47.14 79.80 -28.58
CA ARG A 111 48.18 79.38 -27.60
C ARG A 111 47.71 79.23 -26.16
N ASP A 112 46.71 79.96 -25.78
CA ASP A 112 46.18 79.92 -24.43
C ASP A 112 45.04 78.92 -24.32
N GLY A 113 44.36 78.57 -25.43
CA GLY A 113 43.22 77.66 -25.48
C GLY A 113 43.62 76.12 -25.55
N GLU A 114 44.89 75.83 -25.84
CA GLU A 114 45.32 74.47 -25.98
C GLU A 114 45.45 73.78 -24.61
N ILE A 115 45.85 74.49 -23.57
CA ILE A 115 45.92 74.01 -22.19
C ILE A 115 44.50 73.87 -21.61
N GLU A 116 43.63 74.85 -21.84
CA GLU A 116 42.24 74.81 -21.40
C GLU A 116 41.45 73.73 -22.13
N TYR A 117 41.79 73.41 -23.37
CA TYR A 117 41.24 72.26 -24.12
C TYR A 117 41.69 70.92 -23.62
N GLU A 118 42.97 70.73 -23.30
CA GLU A 118 43.48 69.46 -22.78
C GLU A 118 42.93 69.17 -21.39
N ASP A 119 42.76 70.22 -20.54
CA ASP A 119 42.15 70.06 -19.22
C ASP A 119 40.64 69.77 -19.33
N ALA A 120 39.91 70.49 -20.21
CA ALA A 120 38.49 70.23 -20.43
C ALA A 120 38.20 68.85 -21.06
N ARG A 121 39.12 68.44 -21.95
CA ARG A 121 39.03 67.08 -22.54
C ARG A 121 39.32 65.96 -21.52
N ALA A 122 40.36 66.15 -20.68
CA ALA A 122 40.69 65.22 -19.63
C ALA A 122 39.55 65.09 -18.60
N GLU A 123 38.88 66.18 -18.28
CA GLU A 123 37.72 66.20 -17.40
C GLU A 123 36.49 65.55 -18.05
N ALA A 124 36.22 65.81 -19.35
CA ALA A 124 35.16 65.13 -20.09
C ALA A 124 35.42 63.62 -20.29
N ASP A 125 36.64 63.21 -20.53
CA ASP A 125 37.03 61.79 -20.65
C ASP A 125 36.90 61.07 -19.30
N ARG A 126 37.18 61.75 -18.16
CA ARG A 126 36.91 61.22 -16.82
C ARG A 126 35.42 61.05 -16.55
N GLN A 127 34.61 62.11 -16.86
CA GLN A 127 33.16 62.04 -16.70
C GLN A 127 32.53 60.95 -17.58
N LEU A 128 33.04 60.74 -18.78
CA LEU A 128 32.63 59.68 -19.69
C LEU A 128 33.02 58.29 -19.18
N ALA A 129 34.21 58.17 -18.59
CA ALA A 129 34.67 56.91 -17.99
C ALA A 129 33.84 56.58 -16.76
N ASP A 130 33.58 57.55 -15.88
CA ASP A 130 32.71 57.39 -14.72
C ASP A 130 31.26 57.06 -15.09
N ALA A 131 30.71 57.69 -16.14
CA ALA A 131 29.36 57.38 -16.62
C ALA A 131 29.26 55.97 -17.25
N ARG A 132 30.35 55.52 -17.95
CA ARG A 132 30.41 54.15 -18.47
C ARG A 132 30.51 53.12 -17.35
N ALA A 133 31.34 53.40 -16.32
CA ALA A 133 31.43 52.52 -15.16
C ALA A 133 30.07 52.40 -14.43
N GLN A 134 29.34 53.54 -14.27
CA GLN A 134 28.01 53.50 -13.68
C GLN A 134 26.96 52.72 -14.52
N ILE A 135 27.11 52.76 -15.85
CA ILE A 135 26.23 51.93 -16.73
C ILE A 135 26.62 50.49 -16.66
N GLU A 136 27.90 50.16 -16.63
CA GLU A 136 28.41 48.78 -16.51
C GLU A 136 28.04 48.16 -15.16
N ASP A 137 28.17 48.93 -14.07
CA ASP A 137 27.69 48.53 -12.74
C ASP A 137 26.16 48.35 -12.70
N GLY A 138 25.42 49.23 -13.36
CA GLY A 138 23.96 49.12 -13.47
C GLY A 138 23.52 47.90 -14.31
N GLU A 139 24.23 47.59 -15.39
CA GLU A 139 23.98 46.43 -16.21
C GLU A 139 24.40 45.11 -15.47
N ALA A 140 25.47 45.16 -14.67
CA ALA A 140 25.86 44.04 -13.83
C ALA A 140 24.79 43.79 -12.76
N ALA A 141 24.33 44.86 -12.08
CA ALA A 141 23.24 44.74 -11.12
C ALA A 141 21.92 44.23 -11.76
N LEU A 142 21.68 44.59 -13.03
CA LEU A 142 20.51 44.08 -13.76
C LEU A 142 20.63 42.61 -14.15
N ARG A 143 21.86 42.10 -14.37
CA ARG A 143 22.16 40.68 -14.64
C ARG A 143 22.09 39.83 -13.38
N GLU A 144 22.33 40.39 -12.20
CA GLU A 144 22.15 39.75 -10.90
C GLU A 144 20.69 39.66 -10.47
N VAL A 145 19.76 40.39 -11.10
CA VAL A 145 18.34 40.25 -10.83
C VAL A 145 17.85 38.93 -11.43
N GLU A 146 17.84 37.90 -10.61
CA GLU A 146 17.21 36.62 -10.97
C GLU A 146 15.72 36.86 -11.29
N TYR A 147 15.31 36.46 -12.49
CA TYR A 147 13.89 36.46 -12.82
C TYR A 147 13.13 35.64 -11.82
N PRO A 148 12.04 36.16 -11.22
CA PRO A 148 11.24 35.37 -10.29
C PRO A 148 10.74 34.11 -10.99
N THR A 149 11.21 32.97 -10.55
CA THR A 149 10.71 31.67 -10.99
C THR A 149 9.33 31.45 -10.39
N TRP A 150 8.33 31.29 -11.23
CA TRP A 150 6.97 30.99 -10.81
C TRP A 150 6.86 29.52 -10.50
N TYR A 151 6.71 29.17 -9.22
CA TYR A 151 6.38 27.81 -8.81
C TYR A 151 4.86 27.67 -8.76
N VAL A 152 4.27 27.09 -9.80
CA VAL A 152 2.84 26.72 -9.80
C VAL A 152 2.72 25.35 -9.13
N TRP A 153 2.39 25.35 -7.86
CA TRP A 153 2.18 24.13 -7.12
C TRP A 153 0.73 23.65 -7.30
N ASP A 154 0.56 22.55 -7.97
CA ASP A 154 -0.69 21.84 -8.01
C ASP A 154 -0.88 21.02 -6.72
N ARG A 155 -2.03 20.34 -6.59
CA ARG A 155 -2.33 19.52 -5.41
C ARG A 155 -1.39 18.34 -5.26
N SER A 156 -0.82 17.82 -6.33
CA SER A 156 0.09 16.67 -6.31
C SER A 156 1.44 17.02 -5.67
N LYS A 157 1.83 18.29 -5.70
CA LYS A 157 3.05 18.80 -5.05
C LYS A 157 2.87 19.09 -3.56
N ASN A 158 1.64 19.06 -3.05
CA ASN A 158 1.38 19.16 -1.62
C ASN A 158 1.60 17.78 -0.98
N VAL A 159 2.65 17.62 -0.19
CA VAL A 159 3.06 16.35 0.41
C VAL A 159 1.92 15.69 1.20
N SER A 160 1.18 16.46 2.00
CA SER A 160 0.07 15.92 2.80
C SER A 160 -1.07 15.43 1.91
N TYR A 161 -1.36 16.11 0.82
CA TYR A 161 -2.39 15.72 -0.12
C TYR A 161 -1.98 14.47 -0.93
N ALA A 162 -0.76 14.45 -1.44
CA ALA A 162 -0.20 13.30 -2.16
C ALA A 162 -0.18 12.06 -1.28
N SER A 163 0.28 12.19 -0.03
CA SER A 163 0.27 11.12 0.98
C SER A 163 -1.15 10.62 1.28
N PHE A 164 -2.13 11.52 1.45
CA PHE A 164 -3.52 11.13 1.65
C PHE A 164 -4.08 10.37 0.45
N THR A 165 -3.82 10.85 -0.76
CA THR A 165 -4.27 10.19 -2.00
C THR A 165 -3.66 8.80 -2.13
N ALA A 166 -2.35 8.67 -1.93
CA ALA A 166 -1.68 7.37 -1.93
C ALA A 166 -2.26 6.40 -0.90
N ASN A 167 -2.62 6.87 0.30
CA ASN A 167 -3.28 6.04 1.32
C ASN A 167 -4.70 5.62 0.90
N VAL A 168 -5.46 6.48 0.22
CA VAL A 168 -6.78 6.13 -0.33
C VAL A 168 -6.64 5.07 -1.42
N ASP A 169 -5.64 5.16 -2.27
CA ASP A 169 -5.39 4.18 -3.34
C ASP A 169 -5.00 2.80 -2.78
N LYS A 170 -4.17 2.77 -1.73
CA LYS A 170 -3.87 1.54 -0.96
C LYS A 170 -5.14 0.88 -0.43
N LEU A 171 -6.01 1.66 0.23
CA LEU A 171 -7.28 1.16 0.73
C LEU A 171 -8.16 0.62 -0.40
N THR A 172 -8.20 1.31 -1.53
CA THR A 172 -8.97 0.89 -2.71
C THR A 172 -8.46 -0.45 -3.24
N ALA A 173 -7.15 -0.65 -3.33
CA ALA A 173 -6.56 -1.92 -3.74
C ALA A 173 -6.93 -3.07 -2.78
N ILE A 174 -6.80 -2.85 -1.47
CA ILE A 174 -7.20 -3.81 -0.44
C ILE A 174 -8.69 -4.16 -0.55
N THR A 175 -9.56 -3.15 -0.66
CA THR A 175 -11.01 -3.34 -0.73
C THR A 175 -11.47 -4.00 -2.04
N THR A 176 -10.64 -4.05 -3.05
CA THR A 176 -10.93 -4.77 -4.31
C THR A 176 -10.59 -6.25 -4.21
N ILE A 177 -9.48 -6.61 -3.58
CA ILE A 177 -8.97 -7.98 -3.55
C ILE A 177 -9.72 -8.83 -2.52
N PHE A 178 -9.88 -8.35 -1.29
CA PHE A 178 -10.46 -9.15 -0.20
C PHE A 178 -11.89 -9.63 -0.44
N PRO A 179 -12.82 -8.83 -1.00
CA PRO A 179 -14.17 -9.30 -1.28
C PRO A 179 -14.23 -10.49 -2.22
N VAL A 180 -13.30 -10.63 -3.16
CA VAL A 180 -13.25 -11.78 -4.07
C VAL A 180 -13.10 -13.08 -3.29
N PHE A 181 -12.20 -13.11 -2.31
CA PHE A 181 -12.01 -14.28 -1.45
C PHE A 181 -13.22 -14.54 -0.55
N PHE A 182 -13.84 -13.50 0.01
CA PHE A 182 -15.08 -13.64 0.78
C PHE A 182 -16.21 -14.21 -0.07
N PHE A 183 -16.39 -13.74 -1.29
CA PHE A 183 -17.38 -14.27 -2.23
C PHE A 183 -17.10 -15.73 -2.62
N LEU A 184 -15.84 -16.09 -2.85
CA LEU A 184 -15.42 -17.47 -3.13
C LEU A 184 -15.79 -18.42 -1.98
N VAL A 185 -15.48 -18.03 -0.75
CA VAL A 185 -15.80 -18.82 0.43
C VAL A 185 -17.30 -18.88 0.66
N ALA A 186 -18.03 -17.77 0.49
CA ALA A 186 -19.49 -17.74 0.56
C ALA A 186 -20.11 -18.66 -0.51
N ALA A 187 -19.58 -18.66 -1.74
CA ALA A 187 -19.99 -19.57 -2.81
C ALA A 187 -19.86 -21.04 -2.41
N LEU A 188 -18.75 -21.39 -1.77
CA LEU A 188 -18.50 -22.72 -1.28
C LEU A 188 -19.52 -23.14 -0.21
N VAL A 189 -19.76 -22.26 0.78
CA VAL A 189 -20.76 -22.48 1.85
C VAL A 189 -22.15 -22.69 1.28
N VAL A 190 -22.55 -21.83 0.34
CA VAL A 190 -23.87 -21.94 -0.34
C VAL A 190 -23.98 -23.23 -1.12
N SER A 191 -22.97 -23.53 -1.94
CA SER A 191 -22.95 -24.77 -2.74
C SER A 191 -23.10 -26.00 -1.87
N THR A 192 -22.42 -26.04 -0.73
CA THR A 192 -22.47 -27.16 0.21
C THR A 192 -23.85 -27.29 0.87
N THR A 193 -24.37 -26.15 1.34
CA THR A 193 -25.68 -26.10 2.04
C THR A 193 -26.81 -26.47 1.10
N MET A 194 -26.82 -25.93 -0.13
CA MET A 194 -27.84 -26.20 -1.12
C MET A 194 -27.77 -27.65 -1.65
N THR A 195 -26.58 -28.17 -1.90
CA THR A 195 -26.41 -29.59 -2.28
C THR A 195 -27.04 -30.49 -1.22
N ARG A 196 -26.79 -30.21 0.05
CA ARG A 196 -27.34 -30.98 1.16
C ARG A 196 -28.87 -30.87 1.22
N MET A 197 -29.43 -29.65 1.17
CA MET A 197 -30.85 -29.42 1.25
C MET A 197 -31.62 -30.14 0.13
N VAL A 198 -31.08 -30.06 -1.08
CA VAL A 198 -31.64 -30.77 -2.25
C VAL A 198 -31.52 -32.28 -2.12
N GLU A 199 -30.44 -32.80 -1.54
CA GLU A 199 -30.27 -34.23 -1.28
C GLU A 199 -31.19 -34.76 -0.18
N GLU A 200 -31.42 -33.96 0.89
CA GLU A 200 -32.35 -34.31 1.97
C GLU A 200 -33.80 -34.39 1.47
N GLU A 201 -34.21 -33.47 0.60
CA GLU A 201 -35.56 -33.41 0.03
C GLU A 201 -35.74 -34.21 -1.28
N ARG A 202 -34.75 -35.05 -1.63
CA ARG A 202 -34.74 -35.80 -2.89
C ARG A 202 -35.97 -36.63 -3.15
N LEU A 203 -36.55 -37.29 -2.12
CA LEU A 203 -37.78 -38.02 -2.21
C LEU A 203 -38.95 -37.11 -2.59
N GLN A 204 -39.05 -35.97 -1.94
CA GLN A 204 -40.10 -34.96 -2.21
C GLN A 204 -39.99 -34.43 -3.65
N ILE A 205 -38.77 -34.15 -4.10
CA ILE A 205 -38.46 -33.73 -5.47
C ILE A 205 -38.91 -34.82 -6.45
N GLY A 206 -38.59 -36.08 -6.19
CA GLY A 206 -38.98 -37.22 -7.01
C GLY A 206 -40.51 -37.36 -7.09
N THR A 207 -41.16 -37.24 -5.97
CA THR A 207 -42.67 -37.30 -5.90
C THR A 207 -43.32 -36.17 -6.70
N LEU A 208 -42.86 -34.91 -6.51
CA LEU A 208 -43.40 -33.79 -7.26
C LEU A 208 -43.13 -33.96 -8.77
N LYS A 209 -42.01 -34.46 -9.15
CA LYS A 209 -41.68 -34.73 -10.55
C LYS A 209 -42.51 -35.87 -11.14
N ALA A 210 -42.79 -36.92 -10.35
CA ALA A 210 -43.70 -37.98 -10.75
C ALA A 210 -45.14 -37.52 -10.88
N LEU A 211 -45.54 -36.50 -10.12
CA LEU A 211 -46.88 -35.83 -10.22
C LEU A 211 -46.97 -34.86 -11.39
N GLY A 212 -45.92 -34.71 -12.19
CA GLY A 212 -45.89 -33.87 -13.39
C GLY A 212 -45.52 -32.40 -13.19
N TYR A 213 -45.06 -32.00 -12.00
CA TYR A 213 -44.53 -30.65 -11.81
C TYR A 213 -43.30 -30.43 -12.67
N SER A 214 -43.19 -29.24 -13.30
CA SER A 214 -42.04 -28.86 -14.09
C SER A 214 -40.80 -28.64 -13.21
N ASP A 215 -39.65 -28.92 -13.76
CA ASP A 215 -38.33 -28.72 -13.08
C ASP A 215 -38.21 -27.25 -12.58
N ALA A 216 -38.73 -26.29 -13.34
CA ALA A 216 -38.75 -24.88 -12.95
C ALA A 216 -39.64 -24.60 -11.71
N ALA A 217 -40.81 -25.21 -11.64
CA ALA A 217 -41.72 -25.05 -10.48
C ALA A 217 -41.13 -25.66 -9.22
N ILE A 218 -40.47 -26.82 -9.32
CA ILE A 218 -39.76 -27.45 -8.19
C ILE A 218 -38.58 -26.60 -7.75
N MET A 219 -37.81 -26.09 -8.69
CA MET A 219 -36.61 -25.26 -8.42
C MET A 219 -37.01 -23.92 -7.74
N GLN A 220 -38.16 -23.36 -8.06
CA GLN A 220 -38.60 -22.06 -7.52
C GLN A 220 -38.62 -22.04 -5.97
N LYS A 221 -38.99 -23.13 -5.30
CA LYS A 221 -38.93 -23.25 -3.83
C LYS A 221 -37.52 -22.96 -3.28
N TYR A 222 -36.52 -23.59 -3.89
CA TYR A 222 -35.12 -23.47 -3.45
C TYR A 222 -34.57 -22.10 -3.81
N LEU A 223 -34.90 -21.58 -4.98
CA LEU A 223 -34.47 -20.26 -5.40
C LEU A 223 -35.08 -19.17 -4.51
N LEU A 224 -36.33 -19.27 -4.15
CA LEU A 224 -36.98 -18.32 -3.24
C LEU A 224 -36.34 -18.35 -1.84
N TYR A 225 -36.05 -19.54 -1.32
CA TYR A 225 -35.41 -19.70 -0.04
C TYR A 225 -34.01 -19.07 -0.07
N ALA A 226 -33.19 -19.34 -1.09
CA ALA A 226 -31.87 -18.79 -1.23
C ALA A 226 -31.89 -17.27 -1.43
N PHE A 227 -32.89 -16.77 -2.20
CA PHE A 227 -33.10 -15.32 -2.41
C PHE A 227 -33.43 -14.60 -1.11
N THR A 228 -34.40 -15.13 -0.34
CA THR A 228 -34.82 -14.48 0.91
C THR A 228 -33.70 -14.45 1.94
N ALA A 229 -32.92 -15.55 2.06
CA ALA A 229 -31.76 -15.59 2.94
C ALA A 229 -30.65 -14.63 2.50
N ALA A 230 -30.36 -14.57 1.19
CA ALA A 230 -29.39 -13.64 0.64
C ALA A 230 -29.83 -12.18 0.80
N ALA A 231 -31.09 -11.88 0.53
CA ALA A 231 -31.63 -10.52 0.67
C ALA A 231 -31.57 -10.03 2.14
N ALA A 232 -32.01 -10.86 3.09
CA ALA A 232 -31.91 -10.53 4.51
C ALA A 232 -30.45 -10.32 4.96
N GLY A 233 -29.52 -11.22 4.52
CA GLY A 233 -28.10 -11.09 4.77
C GLY A 233 -27.50 -9.83 4.19
N THR A 234 -27.87 -9.49 2.98
CA THR A 234 -27.44 -8.27 2.31
C THR A 234 -27.90 -7.02 3.07
N VAL A 235 -29.16 -6.94 3.43
CA VAL A 235 -29.70 -5.78 4.17
C VAL A 235 -28.96 -5.59 5.50
N PHE A 236 -28.78 -6.65 6.27
CA PHE A 236 -28.07 -6.57 7.55
C PHE A 236 -26.59 -6.25 7.34
N GLY A 237 -25.92 -6.92 6.39
CA GLY A 237 -24.52 -6.69 6.08
C GLY A 237 -24.25 -5.26 5.61
N LEU A 238 -25.13 -4.70 4.77
CA LEU A 238 -25.04 -3.31 4.33
C LEU A 238 -25.27 -2.34 5.49
N ALA A 239 -26.29 -2.59 6.34
CA ALA A 239 -26.60 -1.74 7.48
C ALA A 239 -25.40 -1.62 8.45
N VAL A 240 -24.77 -2.76 8.77
CA VAL A 240 -23.59 -2.79 9.63
C VAL A 240 -22.36 -2.25 8.88
N GLY A 241 -22.13 -2.69 7.65
CA GLY A 241 -20.94 -2.35 6.87
C GLY A 241 -20.82 -0.87 6.56
N PHE A 242 -21.91 -0.21 6.13
CA PHE A 242 -21.90 1.23 5.85
C PHE A 242 -21.65 2.12 7.08
N LYS A 243 -21.86 1.58 8.28
CA LYS A 243 -21.62 2.31 9.52
C LYS A 243 -20.27 1.95 10.15
N ALA A 244 -20.01 0.66 10.33
CA ALA A 244 -18.84 0.18 11.09
C ALA A 244 -17.53 0.41 10.34
N PHE A 245 -17.42 -0.03 9.07
CA PHE A 245 -16.16 0.06 8.34
C PHE A 245 -15.66 1.50 8.14
N PRO A 246 -16.48 2.43 7.62
CA PRO A 246 -16.04 3.81 7.47
C PRO A 246 -15.64 4.46 8.79
N SER A 247 -16.36 4.16 9.89
CA SER A 247 -16.07 4.72 11.21
C SER A 247 -14.72 4.24 11.74
N ILE A 248 -14.38 2.96 11.57
CA ILE A 248 -13.10 2.38 12.00
C ILE A 248 -11.95 2.98 11.18
N ILE A 249 -12.12 3.03 9.85
CA ILE A 249 -11.12 3.60 8.94
C ILE A 249 -10.92 5.10 9.24
N TRP A 250 -12.02 5.84 9.39
CA TRP A 250 -11.94 7.26 9.72
C TRP A 250 -11.22 7.51 11.05
N SER A 251 -11.51 6.70 12.09
CA SER A 251 -10.83 6.82 13.38
C SER A 251 -9.33 6.59 13.28
N ALA A 252 -8.89 5.64 12.45
CA ALA A 252 -7.48 5.38 12.21
C ALA A 252 -6.79 6.55 11.49
N TYR A 253 -7.42 7.08 10.45
CA TYR A 253 -6.82 8.15 9.65
C TYR A 253 -6.96 9.55 10.28
N SER A 254 -7.92 9.75 11.19
CA SER A 254 -8.08 11.02 11.92
C SER A 254 -6.92 11.30 12.89
N MET A 255 -6.10 10.30 13.20
CA MET A 255 -4.85 10.50 13.96
C MET A 255 -3.75 11.16 13.13
N MET A 256 -3.75 10.94 11.82
CA MET A 256 -2.70 11.45 10.90
C MET A 256 -3.10 12.73 10.18
N TYR A 257 -4.39 12.87 9.88
CA TYR A 257 -4.90 13.96 9.05
C TYR A 257 -5.99 14.72 9.79
N TYR A 258 -5.96 16.04 9.68
CA TYR A 258 -7.09 16.85 10.12
C TYR A 258 -8.27 16.65 9.17
N MET A 259 -9.19 15.78 9.55
CA MET A 259 -10.35 15.42 8.72
C MET A 259 -11.64 16.02 9.28
N PRO A 260 -12.56 16.47 8.42
CA PRO A 260 -13.89 16.88 8.84
C PRO A 260 -14.65 15.70 9.45
N SER A 261 -15.76 15.99 10.15
CA SER A 261 -16.62 14.95 10.72
C SER A 261 -17.08 13.96 9.62
N ILE A 262 -17.02 12.66 9.97
CA ILE A 262 -17.39 11.62 9.02
C ILE A 262 -18.83 11.74 8.57
N ALA A 263 -19.04 11.81 7.26
CA ALA A 263 -20.35 11.64 6.65
C ALA A 263 -20.45 10.23 6.06
N THR A 264 -21.38 9.43 6.53
CA THR A 264 -21.64 8.08 6.00
C THR A 264 -22.97 8.04 5.22
N PRO A 265 -23.05 8.69 4.05
CA PRO A 265 -24.28 8.69 3.25
C PRO A 265 -24.54 7.29 2.69
N TRP A 266 -25.79 6.90 2.67
CA TRP A 266 -26.21 5.67 2.01
C TRP A 266 -26.01 5.79 0.49
N ARG A 267 -25.13 4.97 -0.06
CA ARG A 267 -24.81 4.95 -1.47
C ARG A 267 -25.51 3.81 -2.17
N LEU A 268 -26.72 4.12 -2.66
CA LEU A 268 -27.64 3.12 -3.22
C LEU A 268 -26.98 2.32 -4.37
N GLY A 269 -26.19 2.97 -5.23
CA GLY A 269 -25.49 2.30 -6.33
C GLY A 269 -24.50 1.24 -5.86
N GLN A 270 -23.67 1.56 -4.87
CA GLN A 270 -22.73 0.62 -4.27
C GLN A 270 -23.44 -0.50 -3.51
N ALA A 271 -24.49 -0.14 -2.76
CA ALA A 271 -25.32 -1.10 -2.04
C ALA A 271 -25.97 -2.11 -2.99
N LEU A 272 -26.58 -1.64 -4.07
CA LEU A 272 -27.18 -2.48 -5.12
C LEU A 272 -26.14 -3.34 -5.82
N PHE A 273 -24.95 -2.78 -6.06
CA PHE A 273 -23.88 -3.54 -6.68
C PHE A 273 -23.38 -4.68 -5.78
N ALA A 274 -22.97 -4.39 -4.55
CA ALA A 274 -22.45 -5.41 -3.63
C ALA A 274 -23.53 -6.42 -3.26
N GLY A 275 -24.72 -5.93 -2.88
CA GLY A 275 -25.84 -6.77 -2.52
C GLY A 275 -26.37 -7.58 -3.71
N GLY A 276 -26.48 -6.93 -4.85
CA GLY A 276 -26.89 -7.57 -6.09
C GLY A 276 -25.91 -8.69 -6.50
N THR A 277 -24.57 -8.46 -6.46
CA THR A 277 -23.55 -9.49 -6.73
C THR A 277 -23.72 -10.70 -5.82
N LEU A 278 -23.88 -10.48 -4.51
CA LEU A 278 -24.04 -11.56 -3.56
C LEU A 278 -25.33 -12.35 -3.80
N ILE A 279 -26.44 -11.67 -4.05
CA ILE A 279 -27.74 -12.26 -4.34
C ILE A 279 -27.65 -13.12 -5.62
N VAL A 280 -27.10 -12.59 -6.71
CA VAL A 280 -26.96 -13.32 -7.99
C VAL A 280 -26.03 -14.53 -7.87
N LEU A 281 -24.93 -14.38 -7.14
CA LEU A 281 -24.01 -15.49 -6.87
C LEU A 281 -24.74 -16.64 -6.14
N THR A 282 -25.50 -16.28 -5.10
CA THR A 282 -26.25 -17.23 -4.26
C THR A 282 -27.34 -17.96 -5.03
N VAL A 283 -28.20 -17.21 -5.71
CA VAL A 283 -29.30 -17.78 -6.53
C VAL A 283 -28.74 -18.63 -7.68
N GLY A 284 -27.67 -18.17 -8.32
CA GLY A 284 -27.04 -18.87 -9.42
C GLY A 284 -26.41 -20.21 -9.00
N ILE A 285 -25.67 -20.28 -7.86
CA ILE A 285 -25.15 -21.54 -7.35
C ILE A 285 -26.30 -22.48 -6.99
N THR A 286 -27.37 -21.96 -6.39
CA THR A 286 -28.55 -22.75 -6.04
C THR A 286 -29.20 -23.34 -7.28
N ALA A 287 -29.38 -22.52 -8.33
CA ALA A 287 -29.95 -22.99 -9.60
C ALA A 287 -29.10 -24.12 -10.24
N LEU A 288 -27.76 -23.96 -10.25
CA LEU A 288 -26.87 -25.02 -10.76
C LEU A 288 -26.95 -26.30 -9.94
N THR A 289 -27.01 -26.16 -8.61
CA THR A 289 -27.10 -27.32 -7.71
C THR A 289 -28.42 -28.04 -7.87
N CYS A 290 -29.54 -27.32 -7.93
CA CYS A 290 -30.85 -27.91 -8.18
C CYS A 290 -30.93 -28.58 -9.56
N ARG A 291 -30.45 -27.92 -10.61
CA ARG A 291 -30.45 -28.44 -11.98
C ARG A 291 -29.76 -29.83 -12.08
N THR A 292 -28.64 -30.03 -11.39
CA THR A 292 -27.92 -31.30 -11.43
C THR A 292 -28.74 -32.43 -10.84
N THR A 293 -29.54 -32.21 -9.80
CA THR A 293 -30.41 -33.20 -9.18
C THR A 293 -31.71 -33.37 -9.96
N LEU A 294 -32.29 -32.30 -10.49
CA LEU A 294 -33.50 -32.33 -11.31
C LEU A 294 -33.29 -33.04 -12.65
N GLN A 295 -32.09 -33.20 -13.15
CA GLN A 295 -31.79 -34.00 -14.35
C GLN A 295 -31.93 -35.52 -14.12
N GLU A 296 -31.96 -35.99 -12.84
CA GLU A 296 -32.20 -37.40 -12.54
C GLU A 296 -33.65 -37.79 -12.79
N ASN A 297 -33.89 -39.06 -13.19
CA ASN A 297 -35.22 -39.57 -13.41
C ASN A 297 -36.02 -39.65 -12.09
N PRO A 298 -37.36 -39.41 -12.10
CA PRO A 298 -38.21 -39.49 -10.89
C PRO A 298 -38.01 -40.78 -10.10
N ALA A 299 -37.99 -41.91 -10.78
CA ALA A 299 -37.78 -43.22 -10.16
C ALA A 299 -36.44 -43.36 -9.42
N ALA A 300 -35.38 -42.73 -9.98
CA ALA A 300 -34.06 -42.74 -9.36
C ALA A 300 -34.00 -41.78 -8.16
N LEU A 301 -34.80 -40.69 -8.19
CA LEU A 301 -34.92 -39.75 -7.06
C LEU A 301 -35.65 -40.33 -5.86
N MET A 302 -36.63 -41.18 -6.12
CA MET A 302 -37.42 -41.84 -5.07
C MET A 302 -36.73 -43.04 -4.41
N LEU A 303 -35.67 -43.57 -5.04
CA LEU A 303 -34.90 -44.67 -4.46
C LEU A 303 -33.74 -44.15 -3.59
N PRO A 304 -33.50 -44.74 -2.41
CA PRO A 304 -32.30 -44.43 -1.64
C PRO A 304 -31.04 -44.67 -2.46
N ARG A 305 -30.09 -43.75 -2.43
CA ARG A 305 -28.82 -43.97 -3.10
C ARG A 305 -28.12 -45.18 -2.55
N ALA A 306 -27.77 -46.12 -3.44
CA ALA A 306 -26.97 -47.28 -3.07
C ALA A 306 -25.64 -46.87 -2.44
N PRO A 307 -25.21 -47.48 -1.35
CA PRO A 307 -23.90 -47.18 -0.77
C PRO A 307 -22.79 -47.34 -1.80
N LYS A 308 -21.95 -46.36 -1.97
CA LYS A 308 -20.81 -46.46 -2.91
C LYS A 308 -19.91 -47.61 -2.49
N ALA A 309 -19.62 -48.52 -3.42
CA ALA A 309 -18.72 -49.64 -3.19
C ALA A 309 -17.35 -49.14 -2.69
N GLY A 310 -16.84 -49.76 -1.64
CA GLY A 310 -15.54 -49.39 -1.05
C GLY A 310 -14.40 -49.70 -2.01
N LYS A 311 -13.77 -48.71 -2.59
CA LYS A 311 -12.51 -48.89 -3.33
C LYS A 311 -11.32 -48.76 -2.38
N ARG A 312 -10.24 -49.51 -2.66
CA ARG A 312 -8.98 -49.38 -1.90
C ARG A 312 -8.47 -47.94 -1.98
N ILE A 313 -8.10 -47.39 -0.84
CA ILE A 313 -7.55 -46.03 -0.75
C ILE A 313 -6.03 -46.03 -0.94
N LEU A 314 -5.48 -44.90 -1.39
CA LEU A 314 -4.04 -44.75 -1.60
C LEU A 314 -3.20 -45.08 -0.35
N LEU A 315 -3.70 -44.74 0.84
CA LEU A 315 -3.02 -45.01 2.09
C LEU A 315 -2.90 -46.52 2.39
N GLU A 316 -3.82 -47.36 1.89
CA GLU A 316 -3.73 -48.83 2.01
C GLU A 316 -2.60 -49.42 1.19
N ARG A 317 -2.10 -48.73 0.18
CA ARG A 317 -0.94 -49.15 -0.62
C ARG A 317 0.38 -49.01 0.15
N ILE A 318 0.42 -48.12 1.15
CA ILE A 318 1.57 -47.91 2.03
C ILE A 318 1.44 -48.89 3.21
N THR A 319 1.70 -50.16 2.93
CA THR A 319 1.50 -51.26 3.88
C THR A 319 2.16 -51.10 5.26
N PRO A 320 3.41 -50.57 5.42
CA PRO A 320 4.03 -50.42 6.74
C PRO A 320 3.30 -49.39 7.62
N LEU A 321 2.83 -48.29 7.03
CA LEU A 321 2.08 -47.24 7.75
C LEU A 321 0.66 -47.75 8.10
N TRP A 322 -0.01 -48.43 7.15
CA TRP A 322 -1.36 -48.95 7.35
C TRP A 322 -1.44 -49.99 8.44
N ARG A 323 -0.45 -50.90 8.57
CA ARG A 323 -0.42 -51.91 9.62
C ARG A 323 -0.31 -51.35 11.03
N ARG A 324 0.42 -50.25 11.22
CA ARG A 324 0.62 -49.58 12.51
C ARG A 324 -0.59 -48.76 12.99
N LEU A 325 -1.52 -48.44 12.13
CA LEU A 325 -2.69 -47.63 12.49
C LEU A 325 -3.69 -48.49 13.27
N PRO A 326 -4.24 -48.00 14.41
CA PRO A 326 -5.33 -48.65 15.13
C PRO A 326 -6.61 -48.65 14.27
N PHE A 327 -7.53 -49.56 14.58
CA PHE A 327 -8.76 -49.79 13.81
C PHE A 327 -9.56 -48.47 13.59
N SER A 328 -9.72 -47.68 14.64
CA SER A 328 -10.47 -46.43 14.58
C SER A 328 -9.88 -45.44 13.56
N TRP A 329 -8.55 -45.35 13.46
CA TRP A 329 -7.88 -44.49 12.45
C TRP A 329 -8.00 -45.06 11.03
N LYS A 330 -7.97 -46.39 10.87
CA LYS A 330 -8.20 -47.03 9.56
C LYS A 330 -9.60 -46.72 9.04
N VAL A 331 -10.62 -46.73 9.92
CA VAL A 331 -11.99 -46.38 9.56
C VAL A 331 -12.08 -44.88 9.20
N THR A 332 -11.49 -44.01 10.01
CA THR A 332 -11.46 -42.56 9.72
C THR A 332 -10.81 -42.24 8.35
N CYS A 333 -9.65 -42.83 8.06
CA CYS A 333 -8.98 -42.62 6.77
C CYS A 333 -9.79 -43.15 5.58
N ARG A 334 -10.45 -44.31 5.73
CA ARG A 334 -11.35 -44.85 4.70
C ARG A 334 -12.53 -43.93 4.46
N ASN A 335 -13.15 -43.41 5.49
CA ASN A 335 -14.30 -42.52 5.40
C ASN A 335 -13.92 -41.18 4.75
N LEU A 336 -12.80 -40.60 5.17
CA LEU A 336 -12.28 -39.35 4.59
C LEU A 336 -12.09 -39.45 3.08
N LEU A 337 -11.45 -40.53 2.61
CA LEU A 337 -11.10 -40.68 1.20
C LEU A 337 -12.22 -41.29 0.34
N ARG A 338 -13.25 -41.90 1.00
CA ARG A 338 -14.45 -42.43 0.33
C ARG A 338 -15.32 -41.27 -0.22
N TYR A 339 -15.47 -40.22 0.54
CA TYR A 339 -16.28 -39.05 0.17
C TYR A 339 -15.43 -37.87 -0.33
N LYS A 340 -14.75 -38.10 -1.46
CA LYS A 340 -13.78 -37.13 -2.02
C LYS A 340 -14.34 -35.72 -2.21
N LYS A 341 -15.61 -35.56 -2.66
CA LYS A 341 -16.23 -34.26 -2.81
C LYS A 341 -16.27 -33.48 -1.49
N ARG A 342 -16.71 -34.15 -0.40
CA ARG A 342 -16.75 -33.57 0.93
C ARG A 342 -15.35 -33.29 1.48
N PHE A 343 -14.40 -34.20 1.28
CA PHE A 343 -13.02 -34.03 1.68
C PHE A 343 -12.45 -32.71 1.09
N TRP A 344 -12.51 -32.56 -0.23
CA TRP A 344 -11.98 -31.40 -0.90
C TRP A 344 -12.74 -30.12 -0.54
N MET A 345 -14.06 -30.16 -0.40
CA MET A 345 -14.84 -29.01 0.03
C MET A 345 -14.41 -28.51 1.41
N THR A 346 -14.23 -29.41 2.37
CA THR A 346 -13.80 -29.05 3.72
C THR A 346 -12.37 -28.52 3.70
N VAL A 347 -11.46 -29.23 3.02
CA VAL A 347 -10.05 -28.80 2.92
C VAL A 347 -9.96 -27.42 2.26
N ILE A 348 -10.61 -27.20 1.11
CA ILE A 348 -10.60 -25.91 0.41
C ILE A 348 -11.18 -24.80 1.29
N GLY A 349 -12.28 -25.06 2.00
CA GLY A 349 -12.89 -24.09 2.89
C GLY A 349 -11.96 -23.67 4.02
N VAL A 350 -11.34 -24.63 4.71
CA VAL A 350 -10.37 -24.37 5.78
C VAL A 350 -9.13 -23.70 5.21
N THR A 351 -8.61 -24.18 4.07
CA THR A 351 -7.48 -23.60 3.36
C THR A 351 -7.72 -22.11 3.07
N GLY A 352 -8.87 -21.78 2.49
CA GLY A 352 -9.20 -20.38 2.17
C GLY A 352 -9.23 -19.47 3.40
N CYS A 353 -9.86 -19.94 4.48
CA CYS A 353 -9.93 -19.17 5.72
C CYS A 353 -8.54 -19.00 6.37
N THR A 354 -7.74 -20.07 6.44
CA THR A 354 -6.38 -20.00 7.00
C THR A 354 -5.48 -19.13 6.14
N SER A 355 -5.60 -19.21 4.80
CA SER A 355 -4.83 -18.35 3.88
C SER A 355 -5.14 -16.87 4.08
N LEU A 356 -6.41 -16.52 4.32
CA LEU A 356 -6.80 -15.14 4.63
C LEU A 356 -6.23 -14.64 5.96
N LEU A 357 -6.18 -15.52 6.98
CA LEU A 357 -5.57 -15.19 8.26
C LEU A 357 -4.05 -14.97 8.12
N VAL A 358 -3.36 -15.87 7.40
CA VAL A 358 -1.92 -15.72 7.13
C VAL A 358 -1.64 -14.45 6.33
N ALA A 359 -2.47 -14.15 5.32
CA ALA A 359 -2.32 -12.93 4.54
C ALA A 359 -2.54 -11.68 5.40
N GLY A 360 -3.53 -11.68 6.30
CA GLY A 360 -3.78 -10.57 7.22
C GLY A 360 -2.60 -10.33 8.17
N PHE A 361 -2.13 -11.35 8.87
CA PHE A 361 -0.95 -11.23 9.72
C PHE A 361 0.32 -10.90 8.92
N GLY A 362 0.48 -11.51 7.75
CA GLY A 362 1.63 -11.26 6.87
C GLY A 362 1.69 -9.83 6.36
N ILE A 363 0.56 -9.15 6.13
CA ILE A 363 0.55 -7.73 5.77
C ILE A 363 1.12 -6.90 6.94
N SER A 364 0.68 -7.16 8.18
CA SER A 364 1.23 -6.48 9.35
C SER A 364 2.74 -6.74 9.50
N ASP A 365 3.19 -7.99 9.33
CA ASP A 365 4.62 -8.32 9.35
C ASP A 365 5.42 -7.56 8.29
N SER A 366 4.90 -7.54 7.06
CA SER A 366 5.54 -6.86 5.92
C SER A 366 5.68 -5.36 6.13
N LEU A 367 4.69 -4.74 6.76
CA LEU A 367 4.73 -3.31 7.10
C LEU A 367 5.74 -3.04 8.22
N ASN A 368 5.67 -3.81 9.30
CA ASN A 368 6.58 -3.64 10.44
C ASN A 368 8.04 -3.98 10.10
N SER A 369 8.27 -4.90 9.16
CA SER A 369 9.62 -5.25 8.71
C SER A 369 10.34 -4.10 7.97
N ILE A 370 9.60 -3.14 7.40
CA ILE A 370 10.18 -1.97 6.75
C ILE A 370 11.08 -1.21 7.73
N ILE A 371 10.57 -0.97 8.93
CA ILE A 371 11.30 -0.19 9.95
C ILE A 371 12.56 -0.92 10.37
N THR A 372 12.44 -2.19 10.73
CA THR A 372 13.58 -2.98 11.20
C THR A 372 14.66 -3.10 10.14
N LYS A 373 14.25 -3.28 8.88
CA LYS A 373 15.21 -3.45 7.78
C LYS A 373 15.81 -2.13 7.32
N GLN A 374 14.98 -1.10 7.11
CA GLN A 374 15.47 0.19 6.61
C GLN A 374 16.35 0.91 7.62
N TYR A 375 15.88 0.98 8.88
CA TYR A 375 16.51 1.78 9.92
C TYR A 375 17.31 0.95 10.95
N GLY A 376 17.34 -0.38 10.81
CA GLY A 376 18.13 -1.26 11.64
C GLY A 376 19.21 -1.99 10.86
N ASP A 377 18.86 -2.53 9.66
CA ASP A 377 19.80 -3.32 8.86
C ASP A 377 20.54 -2.48 7.80
N ILE A 378 19.87 -1.45 7.21
CA ILE A 378 20.40 -0.70 6.07
C ILE A 378 21.04 0.62 6.52
N TYR A 379 20.32 1.44 7.27
CA TYR A 379 20.84 2.71 7.76
C TYR A 379 21.43 2.56 9.15
N HIS A 380 22.69 2.97 9.29
CA HIS A 380 23.42 2.95 10.55
C HIS A 380 23.67 4.34 11.11
N TYR A 381 23.37 5.40 10.33
CA TYR A 381 23.48 6.78 10.81
C TYR A 381 22.21 7.21 11.57
N ASP A 382 22.42 8.08 12.56
CA ASP A 382 21.37 8.59 13.44
C ASP A 382 20.86 9.97 13.03
N LEU A 383 21.73 10.76 12.38
CA LEU A 383 21.45 12.14 12.01
C LEU A 383 21.90 12.43 10.58
N LEU A 384 21.04 13.05 9.81
CA LEU A 384 21.31 13.69 8.53
C LEU A 384 21.20 15.20 8.72
N THR A 385 22.29 15.92 8.54
CA THR A 385 22.34 17.39 8.57
C THR A 385 22.49 17.92 7.15
N ILE A 386 21.54 18.74 6.69
CA ILE A 386 21.62 19.43 5.40
C ILE A 386 22.06 20.86 5.64
N VAL A 387 23.07 21.31 4.89
CA VAL A 387 23.63 22.66 4.98
C VAL A 387 23.24 23.53 3.80
N THR A 388 23.25 24.84 4.04
CA THR A 388 22.89 25.85 3.02
C THR A 388 23.95 26.06 1.96
N LYS A 389 25.22 25.84 2.32
CA LYS A 389 26.39 26.05 1.45
C LYS A 389 27.40 24.94 1.62
N GLN A 390 28.04 24.54 0.54
CA GLN A 390 29.05 23.48 0.51
C GLN A 390 30.21 23.74 1.50
N GLU A 391 30.67 25.00 1.63
CA GLU A 391 31.79 25.33 2.52
C GLU A 391 31.53 24.90 3.97
N ALA A 392 30.26 24.79 4.39
CA ALA A 392 29.88 24.34 5.72
C ALA A 392 30.09 22.84 5.97
N THR A 393 30.28 22.02 4.91
CA THR A 393 30.62 20.60 5.05
C THR A 393 32.13 20.39 5.11
N GLU A 394 32.94 21.31 4.57
CA GLU A 394 34.39 21.21 4.49
C GLU A 394 35.09 21.87 5.70
N SER A 395 34.50 22.97 6.23
CA SER A 395 35.07 23.72 7.34
C SER A 395 34.02 24.61 8.02
N GLY A 396 34.26 24.96 9.26
CA GLY A 396 33.41 25.90 10.01
C GLY A 396 32.61 25.28 11.15
N PRO A 397 31.70 26.02 11.77
CA PRO A 397 31.03 25.61 13.01
C PRO A 397 30.27 24.28 12.92
N VAL A 398 29.61 24.01 11.79
CA VAL A 398 28.82 22.77 11.58
C VAL A 398 29.76 21.58 11.42
N HIS A 399 30.79 21.71 10.57
CA HIS A 399 31.81 20.69 10.40
C HIS A 399 32.52 20.39 11.72
N ASP A 400 33.03 21.42 12.40
CA ASP A 400 33.78 21.26 13.66
C ASP A 400 32.92 20.63 14.77
N TYR A 401 31.61 20.90 14.78
CA TYR A 401 30.65 20.31 15.70
C TYR A 401 30.43 18.83 15.43
N LEU A 402 30.14 18.45 14.18
CA LEU A 402 29.79 17.08 13.78
C LEU A 402 31.01 16.14 13.62
N TYR A 403 32.19 16.67 13.41
CA TYR A 403 33.44 15.88 13.39
C TYR A 403 34.14 15.84 14.75
N ASN A 404 33.53 16.46 15.80
CA ASN A 404 33.97 16.29 17.18
C ASN A 404 33.37 15.00 17.77
N THR A 405 34.22 14.08 18.19
CA THR A 405 33.85 12.78 18.76
C THR A 405 32.99 12.86 20.03
N ASP A 406 32.95 14.01 20.71
CA ASP A 406 32.04 14.23 21.85
C ASP A 406 30.59 14.42 21.41
N ASN A 407 30.36 14.93 20.20
CA ASN A 407 29.02 15.22 19.66
C ASN A 407 28.53 14.15 18.68
N ALA A 408 29.40 13.61 17.83
CA ALA A 408 29.13 12.51 16.94
C ALA A 408 30.29 11.51 16.94
N ALA A 409 29.97 10.22 17.06
CA ALA A 409 30.99 9.16 17.09
C ALA A 409 31.73 9.09 15.75
N GLU A 410 30.99 9.18 14.66
CA GLU A 410 31.51 9.22 13.30
C GLU A 410 30.64 10.12 12.42
N SER A 411 31.26 10.78 11.44
CA SER A 411 30.57 11.61 10.46
C SER A 411 31.15 11.40 9.07
N LEU A 412 30.28 11.52 8.06
CA LEU A 412 30.62 11.40 6.66
C LEU A 412 29.89 12.46 5.84
N THR A 413 30.64 13.20 5.06
CA THR A 413 30.10 14.19 4.12
C THR A 413 29.53 13.49 2.90
N VAL A 414 28.33 13.93 2.47
CA VAL A 414 27.65 13.42 1.28
C VAL A 414 27.06 14.56 0.45
N ALA A 415 26.96 14.37 -0.86
CA ALA A 415 26.12 15.20 -1.70
C ALA A 415 24.76 14.53 -1.85
N MET A 416 23.69 15.28 -1.59
CA MET A 416 22.31 14.84 -1.80
C MET A 416 21.62 15.73 -2.82
N GLU A 417 21.11 15.12 -3.87
CA GLU A 417 20.33 15.81 -4.89
C GLU A 417 18.98 15.12 -5.05
N SER A 418 17.93 15.90 -5.33
CA SER A 418 16.61 15.36 -5.66
C SER A 418 16.34 15.61 -7.14
N THR A 419 16.01 14.56 -7.86
CA THR A 419 15.67 14.60 -9.27
C THR A 419 14.38 13.84 -9.55
N ARG A 420 13.87 13.96 -10.76
CA ARG A 420 12.69 13.23 -11.22
C ARG A 420 13.06 12.31 -12.35
N GLN A 421 12.47 11.14 -12.30
CA GLN A 421 12.61 10.12 -13.32
C GLN A 421 11.23 9.75 -13.87
N ASP A 422 11.12 9.73 -15.20
CA ASP A 422 9.91 9.21 -15.86
C ASP A 422 9.78 7.72 -15.61
N SER A 423 8.60 7.29 -15.18
CA SER A 423 8.26 5.89 -14.99
C SER A 423 6.97 5.53 -15.72
N PRO A 424 6.67 4.24 -15.99
CA PRO A 424 5.40 3.82 -16.59
C PRO A 424 4.15 4.26 -15.84
N ASP A 425 4.28 4.51 -14.54
CA ASP A 425 3.18 4.91 -13.65
C ASP A 425 3.11 6.43 -13.41
N GLY A 426 4.04 7.21 -13.99
CA GLY A 426 4.16 8.66 -13.86
C GLY A 426 5.56 9.10 -13.45
N GLU A 427 5.73 10.39 -13.09
CA GLU A 427 6.99 10.90 -12.56
C GLU A 427 7.27 10.31 -11.17
N MET A 428 8.51 9.88 -10.95
CA MET A 428 9.02 9.33 -9.71
C MET A 428 10.11 10.24 -9.15
N ASP A 429 10.01 10.61 -7.88
CA ASP A 429 11.08 11.33 -7.19
C ASP A 429 12.23 10.35 -6.88
N VAL A 430 13.43 10.75 -7.21
CA VAL A 430 14.68 9.98 -7.02
C VAL A 430 15.70 10.85 -6.29
N TYR A 431 16.34 10.27 -5.30
CA TYR A 431 17.41 10.92 -4.56
C TYR A 431 18.76 10.37 -5.00
N LEU A 432 19.64 11.24 -5.45
CA LEU A 432 21.05 10.89 -5.71
C LEU A 432 21.82 11.08 -4.41
N MET A 433 22.56 10.07 -3.99
CA MET A 433 23.44 10.15 -2.83
C MET A 433 24.87 9.82 -3.23
N ILE A 434 25.74 10.77 -3.06
CA ILE A 434 27.15 10.70 -3.45
C ILE A 434 28.01 10.90 -2.19
N PRO A 435 28.53 9.83 -1.56
CA PRO A 435 29.42 9.96 -0.42
C PRO A 435 30.79 10.47 -0.87
N GLU A 436 31.40 11.31 -0.05
CA GLU A 436 32.77 11.80 -0.28
C GLU A 436 33.80 10.65 -0.26
N ASP A 437 33.60 9.72 0.68
CA ASP A 437 34.42 8.50 0.84
C ASP A 437 33.54 7.26 0.69
N THR A 438 33.72 6.55 -0.41
CA THR A 438 32.94 5.33 -0.73
C THR A 438 33.30 4.14 0.16
N ASP A 439 34.49 4.07 0.69
CA ASP A 439 34.96 2.96 1.54
C ASP A 439 34.34 3.08 2.94
N ARG A 440 34.26 4.30 3.46
CA ARG A 440 33.60 4.60 4.75
C ARG A 440 32.08 4.58 4.69
N PHE A 441 31.49 4.70 3.50
CA PHE A 441 30.02 4.75 3.35
C PHE A 441 29.34 3.48 3.85
N ALA A 442 30.02 2.33 3.78
CA ALA A 442 29.51 1.06 4.29
C ALA A 442 29.24 1.08 5.82
N ASP A 443 29.93 1.94 6.58
CA ASP A 443 29.68 2.11 8.02
C ASP A 443 28.39 2.86 8.30
N PHE A 444 27.90 3.67 7.34
CA PHE A 444 26.69 4.48 7.44
C PHE A 444 25.47 3.87 6.73
N ALA A 445 25.70 3.10 5.66
CA ALA A 445 24.63 2.43 4.91
C ALA A 445 25.10 1.11 4.31
N ASP A 446 24.45 0.02 4.68
CA ASP A 446 24.72 -1.32 4.16
C ASP A 446 23.98 -1.54 2.83
N LEU A 447 24.71 -1.45 1.73
CA LEU A 447 24.17 -1.73 0.40
C LEU A 447 24.34 -3.20 0.04
N HIS A 448 23.28 -3.97 0.10
CA HIS A 448 23.29 -5.39 -0.24
C HIS A 448 22.08 -5.82 -1.06
N GLU A 449 22.20 -6.93 -1.78
CA GLU A 449 21.06 -7.54 -2.47
C GLU A 449 20.13 -8.22 -1.47
N ARG A 450 18.81 -7.99 -1.54
CA ARG A 450 17.82 -8.51 -0.60
C ARG A 450 17.82 -10.04 -0.45
N LEU A 451 17.93 -10.78 -1.55
CA LEU A 451 17.79 -12.25 -1.52
C LEU A 451 19.10 -12.95 -1.20
N SER A 452 20.19 -12.50 -1.77
CA SER A 452 21.52 -13.13 -1.63
C SER A 452 22.28 -12.62 -0.40
N ARG A 453 21.87 -11.45 0.15
CA ARG A 453 22.60 -10.69 1.16
C ARG A 453 24.05 -10.38 0.72
N LYS A 454 24.28 -10.42 -0.60
CA LYS A 454 25.56 -10.07 -1.16
C LYS A 454 25.71 -8.56 -1.15
N GLU A 455 26.82 -8.10 -0.63
CA GLU A 455 27.22 -6.69 -0.64
C GLU A 455 27.33 -6.16 -2.08
N VAL A 456 26.80 -4.94 -2.29
CA VAL A 456 26.85 -4.22 -3.56
C VAL A 456 27.70 -2.96 -3.35
N PRO A 457 29.03 -3.06 -3.52
CA PRO A 457 29.91 -1.93 -3.27
C PRO A 457 29.69 -0.80 -4.28
N LEU A 458 29.87 0.44 -3.83
CA LEU A 458 29.94 1.60 -4.70
C LEU A 458 31.28 1.57 -5.47
N GLY A 459 31.22 1.05 -6.70
CA GLY A 459 32.41 0.91 -7.54
C GLY A 459 32.80 2.18 -8.27
N GLN A 460 33.94 2.10 -8.97
CA GLN A 460 34.42 3.17 -9.87
C GLN A 460 33.66 3.18 -11.22
N GLN A 461 32.78 2.25 -11.45
CA GLN A 461 32.01 2.15 -12.70
C GLN A 461 30.55 1.83 -12.37
N GLY A 462 29.64 2.69 -12.85
CA GLY A 462 28.20 2.51 -12.70
C GLY A 462 27.62 3.00 -11.38
N VAL A 463 26.31 2.88 -11.29
CA VAL A 463 25.50 3.35 -10.16
C VAL A 463 24.77 2.19 -9.50
N VAL A 464 24.51 2.29 -8.21
CA VAL A 464 23.68 1.33 -7.45
C VAL A 464 22.28 1.92 -7.29
N VAL A 465 21.27 1.17 -7.72
CA VAL A 465 19.88 1.59 -7.67
C VAL A 465 19.10 0.77 -6.67
N THR A 466 18.05 1.36 -6.09
CA THR A 466 17.15 0.65 -5.16
C THR A 466 16.26 -0.37 -5.89
N GLU A 467 15.96 -1.50 -5.25
CA GLU A 467 15.19 -2.62 -5.84
C GLU A 467 13.83 -2.17 -6.34
N LYS A 468 13.16 -1.26 -5.64
CA LYS A 468 11.86 -0.73 -6.04
C LYS A 468 11.97 0.05 -7.34
N MET A 469 12.91 1.00 -7.42
CA MET A 469 13.18 1.80 -8.61
C MET A 469 13.53 0.91 -9.80
N ALA A 470 14.44 -0.05 -9.61
CA ALA A 470 14.84 -0.98 -10.66
C ALA A 470 13.65 -1.76 -11.24
N LYS A 471 12.73 -2.23 -10.38
CA LYS A 471 11.52 -2.94 -10.81
C LYS A 471 10.52 -2.05 -11.53
N THR A 472 10.31 -0.83 -11.05
CA THR A 472 9.37 0.12 -11.65
C THR A 472 9.83 0.53 -13.04
N LEU A 473 11.14 0.77 -13.21
CA LEU A 473 11.73 1.13 -14.52
C LEU A 473 12.01 -0.10 -15.41
N GLY A 474 11.95 -1.31 -14.85
CA GLY A 474 12.24 -2.54 -15.58
C GLY A 474 13.72 -2.71 -15.94
N ILE A 475 14.63 -2.14 -15.11
CA ILE A 475 16.08 -2.18 -15.30
C ILE A 475 16.74 -3.18 -14.34
N ALA A 476 17.90 -3.70 -14.76
CA ALA A 476 18.71 -4.63 -14.00
C ALA A 476 20.19 -4.22 -14.06
N ALA A 477 21.04 -4.90 -13.28
CA ALA A 477 22.49 -4.69 -13.36
C ALA A 477 22.99 -4.96 -14.80
N GLY A 478 23.72 -4.00 -15.35
CA GLY A 478 24.21 -3.97 -16.72
C GLY A 478 23.39 -3.09 -17.68
N ASP A 479 22.19 -2.67 -17.30
CA ASP A 479 21.36 -1.76 -18.10
C ASP A 479 21.82 -0.32 -17.95
N THR A 480 21.36 0.54 -18.84
CA THR A 480 21.63 1.98 -18.80
C THR A 480 20.48 2.72 -18.16
N LEU A 481 20.79 3.61 -17.24
CA LEU A 481 19.87 4.54 -16.57
C LEU A 481 20.28 5.97 -16.91
N THR A 482 19.36 6.72 -17.49
CA THR A 482 19.53 8.16 -17.74
C THR A 482 19.09 8.93 -16.52
N LEU A 483 19.97 9.74 -15.95
CA LEU A 483 19.70 10.59 -14.78
C LEU A 483 19.86 12.05 -15.14
N THR A 484 19.09 12.90 -14.48
CA THR A 484 19.23 14.36 -14.55
C THR A 484 19.67 14.85 -13.16
N ASN A 485 20.67 15.73 -13.10
CA ASN A 485 21.09 16.33 -11.84
C ASN A 485 20.29 17.59 -11.49
N SER A 486 20.61 18.23 -10.37
CA SER A 486 19.94 19.47 -9.91
C SER A 486 20.16 20.68 -10.84
N ASP A 487 21.15 20.65 -11.71
CA ASP A 487 21.44 21.68 -12.72
C ASP A 487 20.83 21.36 -14.10
N ASP A 488 19.82 20.46 -14.16
CA ASP A 488 19.14 19.99 -15.39
C ASP A 488 20.08 19.34 -16.43
N ARG A 489 21.25 18.86 -16.02
CA ARG A 489 22.15 18.10 -16.90
C ARG A 489 21.77 16.62 -16.87
N THR A 490 21.69 16.06 -18.05
CA THR A 490 21.32 14.65 -18.25
C THR A 490 22.55 13.83 -18.62
N ALA A 491 22.71 12.67 -18.00
CA ALA A 491 23.80 11.73 -18.29
C ALA A 491 23.32 10.27 -18.18
N ASP A 492 23.99 9.39 -18.94
CA ASP A 492 23.72 7.97 -18.97
C ASP A 492 24.68 7.22 -18.07
N PHE A 493 24.14 6.41 -17.17
CA PHE A 493 24.91 5.60 -16.23
C PHE A 493 24.60 4.12 -16.40
N THR A 494 25.61 3.28 -16.28
CA THR A 494 25.40 1.84 -16.22
C THR A 494 25.01 1.44 -14.80
N VAL A 495 23.95 0.65 -14.63
CA VAL A 495 23.57 0.09 -13.33
C VAL A 495 24.58 -0.99 -12.94
N SER A 496 25.37 -0.75 -11.91
CA SER A 496 26.35 -1.73 -11.39
C SER A 496 25.71 -2.78 -10.49
N GLY A 497 24.63 -2.40 -9.79
CA GLY A 497 23.92 -3.29 -8.89
C GLY A 497 22.58 -2.75 -8.44
N VAL A 498 21.80 -3.64 -7.82
CA VAL A 498 20.48 -3.33 -7.24
C VAL A 498 20.52 -3.67 -5.76
N CYS A 499 20.30 -2.67 -4.89
CA CYS A 499 20.32 -2.87 -3.45
C CYS A 499 18.95 -2.98 -2.82
N GLU A 500 18.86 -3.68 -1.67
CA GLU A 500 17.70 -3.71 -0.81
C GLU A 500 17.44 -2.32 -0.24
N HIS A 501 16.22 -1.79 -0.42
CA HIS A 501 15.83 -0.50 0.12
C HIS A 501 14.31 -0.41 0.17
N TYR A 502 13.76 0.21 1.23
CA TYR A 502 12.31 0.17 1.50
C TYR A 502 11.63 1.53 1.40
N VAL A 503 12.32 2.62 1.68
CA VAL A 503 11.72 3.97 1.77
C VAL A 503 12.40 4.90 0.77
N SER A 504 11.60 5.49 -0.11
CA SER A 504 12.05 6.34 -1.23
C SER A 504 12.91 5.61 -2.27
N ASN A 505 13.18 6.28 -3.37
CA ASN A 505 14.03 5.74 -4.44
C ASN A 505 15.37 6.45 -4.41
N TYR A 506 16.43 5.69 -4.24
CA TYR A 506 17.78 6.21 -4.20
C TYR A 506 18.62 5.66 -5.34
N VAL A 507 19.53 6.49 -5.81
CA VAL A 507 20.67 6.11 -6.66
C VAL A 507 21.93 6.51 -5.92
N TYR A 508 22.74 5.53 -5.60
CA TYR A 508 24.04 5.72 -4.96
C TYR A 508 25.11 5.77 -6.02
N ILE A 509 25.90 6.83 -6.01
CA ILE A 509 26.88 7.13 -7.06
C ILE A 509 28.21 7.48 -6.39
N SER A 510 29.33 6.91 -6.88
CA SER A 510 30.64 7.36 -6.42
C SER A 510 31.02 8.72 -7.03
N PRO A 511 31.83 9.54 -6.33
CA PRO A 511 32.23 10.87 -6.85
C PRO A 511 32.82 10.82 -8.24
N ALA A 512 33.70 9.81 -8.49
CA ALA A 512 34.33 9.62 -9.78
C ALA A 512 33.34 9.31 -10.91
N VAL A 513 32.33 8.52 -10.64
CA VAL A 513 31.26 8.19 -11.61
C VAL A 513 30.36 9.39 -11.86
N TYR A 514 30.03 10.16 -10.82
CA TYR A 514 29.26 11.40 -10.94
C TYR A 514 29.99 12.42 -11.81
N GLU A 515 31.26 12.70 -11.52
CA GLU A 515 32.08 13.63 -12.30
C GLU A 515 32.27 13.18 -13.75
N ALA A 516 32.47 11.88 -13.98
CA ALA A 516 32.57 11.33 -15.33
C ALA A 516 31.29 11.46 -16.14
N GLY A 517 30.13 11.35 -15.50
CA GLY A 517 28.82 11.45 -16.15
C GLY A 517 28.38 12.88 -16.40
N PHE A 518 28.36 13.71 -15.38
CA PHE A 518 27.84 15.08 -15.47
C PHE A 518 28.90 16.13 -15.85
N GLY A 519 30.20 15.79 -15.78
CA GLY A 519 31.31 16.66 -16.13
C GLY A 519 31.62 17.72 -15.07
N GLU A 520 31.13 17.55 -13.85
CA GLU A 520 31.38 18.43 -12.71
C GLU A 520 31.47 17.63 -11.42
N ALA A 521 32.20 18.16 -10.44
CA ALA A 521 32.29 17.53 -9.12
C ALA A 521 30.97 17.64 -8.35
N PRO A 522 30.61 16.64 -7.53
CA PRO A 522 29.42 16.69 -6.69
C PRO A 522 29.52 17.84 -5.68
N ARG A 523 28.40 18.51 -5.42
CA ARG A 523 28.31 19.56 -4.41
C ARG A 523 27.88 18.96 -3.09
N TYR A 524 28.83 18.83 -2.18
CA TYR A 524 28.56 18.30 -0.85
C TYR A 524 27.72 19.28 -0.02
N ASN A 525 26.52 18.87 0.35
CA ASN A 525 25.53 19.69 1.02
C ASN A 525 24.91 19.01 2.24
N ALA A 526 25.40 17.83 2.62
CA ALA A 526 24.89 17.11 3.77
C ALA A 526 25.98 16.35 4.51
N ILE A 527 25.72 16.05 5.78
CA ILE A 527 26.59 15.26 6.64
C ILE A 527 25.75 14.17 7.30
N LEU A 528 26.14 12.91 7.15
CA LEU A 528 25.61 11.78 7.88
C LEU A 528 26.41 11.64 9.16
N SER A 529 25.75 11.42 10.31
CA SER A 529 26.43 11.27 11.59
C SER A 529 25.86 10.11 12.39
N ILE A 530 26.75 9.35 13.04
CA ILE A 530 26.44 8.35 14.04
C ILE A 530 26.62 9.01 15.40
N LEU A 531 25.59 9.02 16.22
CA LEU A 531 25.61 9.71 17.51
C LEU A 531 26.12 8.79 18.63
N PRO A 532 26.83 9.32 19.64
CA PRO A 532 27.22 8.54 20.81
C PRO A 532 26.04 8.06 21.66
N SER A 533 24.94 8.81 21.65
CA SER A 533 23.66 8.47 22.26
C SER A 533 22.53 9.00 21.40
N ASP A 534 21.49 8.18 21.21
CA ASP A 534 20.27 8.51 20.46
C ASP A 534 19.08 8.77 21.39
N ASP A 535 19.34 9.14 22.67
CA ASP A 535 18.32 9.48 23.64
C ASP A 535 17.67 10.84 23.30
N GLU A 536 16.36 10.97 23.58
CA GLU A 536 15.60 12.19 23.29
C GLU A 536 16.26 13.46 23.83
N PRO A 537 16.77 13.53 25.09
CA PRO A 537 17.46 14.71 25.59
C PRO A 537 18.75 15.06 24.84
N ALA A 538 19.51 14.04 24.38
CA ALA A 538 20.73 14.24 23.59
C ALA A 538 20.38 14.80 22.21
N ARG A 539 19.36 14.26 21.55
CA ARG A 539 18.87 14.75 20.26
C ARG A 539 18.36 16.18 20.34
N ASP A 540 17.60 16.52 21.40
CA ASP A 540 17.11 17.89 21.64
C ASP A 540 18.26 18.87 21.81
N ALA A 541 19.32 18.50 22.55
CA ALA A 541 20.50 19.33 22.73
C ALA A 541 21.24 19.55 21.40
N ILE A 542 21.53 18.48 20.66
CA ILE A 542 22.19 18.53 19.35
C ILE A 542 21.34 19.36 18.36
N SER A 543 20.02 19.17 18.38
CA SER A 543 19.10 19.93 17.53
C SER A 543 19.14 21.42 17.85
N ALA A 544 19.13 21.78 19.14
CA ALA A 544 19.19 23.17 19.57
C ALA A 544 20.50 23.85 19.16
N ASP A 545 21.63 23.15 19.32
CA ASP A 545 22.94 23.67 18.98
C ASP A 545 23.11 23.84 17.47
N LEU A 546 22.73 22.84 16.67
CA LEU A 546 22.89 22.87 15.23
C LEU A 546 21.89 23.86 14.55
N LEU A 547 20.64 23.92 14.99
CA LEU A 547 19.65 24.86 14.43
C LEU A 547 19.93 26.32 14.79
N ALA A 548 20.77 26.59 15.81
CA ALA A 548 21.25 27.93 16.09
C ALA A 548 22.31 28.40 15.08
N MET A 549 22.87 27.52 14.25
CA MET A 549 23.84 27.83 13.23
C MET A 549 23.16 28.20 11.90
N GLU A 550 23.41 29.40 11.38
CA GLU A 550 22.81 29.88 10.10
C GLU A 550 23.09 28.98 8.90
N GLN A 551 24.13 28.16 8.99
CA GLN A 551 24.58 27.28 7.92
C GLN A 551 23.76 25.98 7.84
N VAL A 552 22.97 25.65 8.84
CA VAL A 552 22.12 24.47 8.85
C VAL A 552 20.78 24.77 8.17
N ALA A 553 20.48 24.06 7.11
CA ALA A 553 19.21 24.19 6.40
C ALA A 553 18.13 23.31 7.05
N SER A 554 18.46 22.07 7.38
CA SER A 554 17.54 21.15 8.07
C SER A 554 18.29 20.02 8.77
N LEU A 555 17.64 19.45 9.77
CA LEU A 555 18.08 18.25 10.49
C LEU A 555 17.02 17.17 10.33
N SER A 556 17.47 15.94 10.15
CA SER A 556 16.60 14.78 10.12
C SER A 556 17.21 13.65 10.96
N PHE A 557 16.62 13.40 12.11
CA PHE A 557 17.00 12.24 12.92
C PHE A 557 16.35 10.98 12.37
N THR A 558 17.10 9.89 12.34
CA THR A 558 16.61 8.58 11.91
C THR A 558 15.43 8.12 12.76
N GLN A 559 15.47 8.38 14.06
CA GLN A 559 14.36 8.07 14.98
C GLN A 559 13.07 8.84 14.68
N ASP A 560 13.16 10.09 14.24
CA ASP A 560 11.98 10.88 13.86
C ASP A 560 11.38 10.33 12.55
N SER A 561 12.23 9.92 11.62
CA SER A 561 11.81 9.22 10.41
C SER A 561 11.13 7.88 10.74
N VAL A 562 11.68 7.11 11.68
CA VAL A 562 11.06 5.88 12.23
C VAL A 562 9.70 6.19 12.84
N ALA A 563 9.60 7.23 13.68
CA ALA A 563 8.34 7.62 14.32
C ALA A 563 7.28 8.04 13.28
N GLN A 564 7.69 8.75 12.24
CA GLN A 564 6.80 9.14 11.14
C GLN A 564 6.30 7.92 10.35
N VAL A 565 7.19 6.99 10.03
CA VAL A 565 6.82 5.73 9.34
C VAL A 565 5.93 4.88 10.24
N LEU A 566 6.23 4.74 11.54
CA LEU A 566 5.39 4.05 12.52
C LEU A 566 3.98 4.64 12.57
N ASN A 567 3.84 5.95 12.64
CA ASN A 567 2.54 6.62 12.64
C ASN A 567 1.75 6.35 11.36
N MET A 568 2.44 6.34 10.22
CA MET A 568 1.84 5.96 8.94
C MET A 568 1.37 4.49 8.95
N LEU A 569 2.18 3.58 9.48
CA LEU A 569 1.87 2.14 9.54
C LEU A 569 0.77 1.84 10.55
N ASN A 570 0.73 2.48 11.71
CA ASN A 570 -0.32 2.31 12.72
C ASN A 570 -1.73 2.58 12.17
N SER A 571 -1.86 3.51 11.23
CA SER A 571 -3.16 3.75 10.57
C SER A 571 -3.61 2.58 9.69
N ILE A 572 -2.65 1.88 9.08
CA ILE A 572 -2.92 0.70 8.25
C ILE A 572 -3.19 -0.52 9.14
N ASP A 573 -2.55 -0.63 10.29
CA ASP A 573 -2.78 -1.74 11.24
C ASP A 573 -4.24 -1.86 11.67
N ALA A 574 -4.95 -0.76 11.87
CA ALA A 574 -6.39 -0.79 12.17
C ALA A 574 -7.20 -1.46 11.05
N VAL A 575 -6.83 -1.23 9.79
CA VAL A 575 -7.45 -1.86 8.62
C VAL A 575 -7.08 -3.35 8.56
N VAL A 576 -5.83 -3.69 8.85
CA VAL A 576 -5.36 -5.08 8.89
C VAL A 576 -6.07 -5.86 10.00
N VAL A 577 -6.20 -5.31 11.19
CA VAL A 577 -6.97 -5.91 12.30
C VAL A 577 -8.41 -6.14 11.89
N LEU A 578 -9.04 -5.19 11.22
CA LEU A 578 -10.41 -5.35 10.71
C LEU A 578 -10.50 -6.53 9.72
N ILE A 579 -9.55 -6.67 8.81
CA ILE A 579 -9.48 -7.77 7.85
C ILE A 579 -9.32 -9.11 8.58
N ILE A 580 -8.44 -9.17 9.58
CA ILE A 580 -8.22 -10.37 10.40
C ILE A 580 -9.50 -10.76 11.12
N VAL A 581 -10.22 -9.82 11.72
CA VAL A 581 -11.50 -10.07 12.41
C VAL A 581 -12.55 -10.58 11.44
N CYS A 582 -12.64 -10.01 10.24
CA CYS A 582 -13.55 -10.49 9.19
C CYS A 582 -13.18 -11.90 8.72
N ALA A 583 -11.90 -12.17 8.48
CA ALA A 583 -11.40 -13.49 8.10
C ALA A 583 -11.65 -14.52 9.19
N ALA A 584 -11.42 -14.18 10.46
CA ALA A 584 -11.68 -15.01 11.63
C ALA A 584 -13.17 -15.34 11.77
N SER A 585 -14.03 -14.34 11.60
CA SER A 585 -15.50 -14.53 11.63
C SER A 585 -15.95 -15.45 10.50
N LEU A 586 -15.42 -15.27 9.32
CA LEU A 586 -15.70 -16.13 8.16
C LEU A 586 -15.22 -17.57 8.42
N ALA A 587 -14.01 -17.74 8.96
CA ALA A 587 -13.46 -19.05 9.32
C ALA A 587 -14.36 -19.78 10.30
N PHE A 588 -14.86 -19.12 11.34
CA PHE A 588 -15.79 -19.69 12.30
C PHE A 588 -17.09 -20.18 11.62
N VAL A 589 -17.70 -19.31 10.79
CA VAL A 589 -18.95 -19.64 10.08
C VAL A 589 -18.77 -20.83 9.13
N VAL A 590 -17.66 -20.84 8.38
CA VAL A 590 -17.34 -21.93 7.44
C VAL A 590 -17.14 -23.24 8.18
N LEU A 591 -16.32 -23.24 9.23
CA LEU A 591 -16.07 -24.45 10.05
C LEU A 591 -17.35 -24.96 10.70
N TYR A 592 -18.20 -24.05 11.22
CA TYR A 592 -19.51 -24.40 11.79
C TYR A 592 -20.40 -25.06 10.75
N ASN A 593 -20.53 -24.47 9.57
CA ASN A 593 -21.37 -25.00 8.49
C ASN A 593 -20.87 -26.37 8.01
N LEU A 594 -19.56 -26.52 7.78
CA LEU A 594 -18.97 -27.79 7.34
C LEU A 594 -19.12 -28.89 8.40
N SER A 595 -18.95 -28.57 9.69
CA SER A 595 -19.13 -29.50 10.79
C SER A 595 -20.59 -29.93 10.95
N ASN A 596 -21.53 -28.96 10.80
CA ASN A 596 -22.97 -29.26 10.83
C ASN A 596 -23.37 -30.20 9.69
N ILE A 597 -22.88 -29.96 8.47
CA ILE A 597 -23.11 -30.82 7.31
C ILE A 597 -22.55 -32.21 7.57
N ASN A 598 -21.32 -32.31 8.10
CA ASN A 598 -20.69 -33.58 8.39
C ASN A 598 -21.51 -34.44 9.37
N ILE A 599 -22.10 -33.83 10.39
CA ILE A 599 -22.97 -34.54 11.34
C ILE A 599 -24.27 -34.93 10.67
N ALA A 600 -24.93 -34.03 9.97
CA ALA A 600 -26.24 -34.28 9.37
C ALA A 600 -26.24 -35.38 8.32
N GLU A 601 -25.19 -35.46 7.48
CA GLU A 601 -25.02 -36.58 6.51
C GLU A 601 -24.83 -37.95 7.17
N ARG A 602 -24.41 -37.98 8.44
CA ARG A 602 -24.07 -39.20 9.18
C ARG A 602 -25.04 -39.56 10.30
N VAL A 603 -26.16 -38.87 10.37
CA VAL A 603 -27.14 -39.08 11.45
C VAL A 603 -27.50 -40.55 11.57
N LYS A 604 -27.73 -41.26 10.45
CA LYS A 604 -28.02 -42.72 10.46
C LYS A 604 -26.84 -43.57 10.93
N GLU A 605 -25.60 -43.25 10.50
CA GLU A 605 -24.40 -43.93 10.97
C GLU A 605 -24.22 -43.73 12.48
N ILE A 606 -24.38 -42.50 12.93
CA ILE A 606 -24.26 -42.10 14.33
C ILE A 606 -25.33 -42.78 15.18
N ALA A 607 -26.59 -42.81 14.70
CA ALA A 607 -27.67 -43.52 15.38
C ALA A 607 -27.38 -45.03 15.46
N THR A 608 -26.89 -45.66 14.40
CA THR A 608 -26.49 -47.07 14.38
C THR A 608 -25.41 -47.39 15.42
N ILE A 609 -24.37 -46.55 15.50
CA ILE A 609 -23.29 -46.71 16.48
C ILE A 609 -23.81 -46.55 17.91
N LYS A 610 -24.74 -45.62 18.16
CA LYS A 610 -25.40 -45.47 19.46
C LYS A 610 -26.26 -46.66 19.82
N VAL A 611 -27.01 -47.22 18.85
CA VAL A 611 -27.80 -48.46 19.05
C VAL A 611 -26.92 -49.68 19.35
N LEU A 612 -25.71 -49.74 18.79
CA LEU A 612 -24.70 -50.77 19.08
C LEU A 612 -24.06 -50.63 20.47
N GLY A 613 -24.46 -49.62 21.27
CA GLY A 613 -24.04 -49.46 22.66
C GLY A 613 -22.85 -48.54 22.89
N PHE A 614 -22.40 -47.82 21.88
CA PHE A 614 -21.34 -46.81 22.07
C PHE A 614 -21.84 -45.64 22.90
N TYR A 615 -21.01 -45.18 23.84
CA TYR A 615 -21.31 -44.01 24.67
C TYR A 615 -21.14 -42.68 23.90
N ASP A 616 -21.88 -41.66 24.31
CA ASP A 616 -21.80 -40.32 23.68
C ASP A 616 -20.38 -39.76 23.51
N PRO A 617 -19.42 -39.96 24.49
CA PRO A 617 -18.03 -39.51 24.28
C PRO A 617 -17.29 -40.25 23.16
N GLU A 618 -17.61 -41.55 22.97
CA GLU A 618 -16.97 -42.37 21.94
C GLU A 618 -17.47 -41.99 20.54
N VAL A 619 -18.78 -41.75 20.44
CA VAL A 619 -19.42 -41.27 19.23
C VAL A 619 -18.88 -39.88 18.87
N TYR A 620 -18.75 -38.98 19.87
CA TYR A 620 -18.14 -37.66 19.68
C TYR A 620 -16.69 -37.79 19.20
N ALA A 621 -15.88 -38.61 19.85
CA ALA A 621 -14.50 -38.85 19.46
C ALA A 621 -14.37 -39.39 18.02
N TYR A 622 -15.30 -40.27 17.60
CA TYR A 622 -15.34 -40.82 16.25
C TYR A 622 -15.61 -39.74 15.19
N VAL A 623 -16.62 -38.88 15.40
CA VAL A 623 -16.98 -37.83 14.47
C VAL A 623 -15.92 -36.69 14.47
N ASN A 624 -15.45 -36.36 15.66
CA ASN A 624 -14.51 -35.23 15.83
C ASN A 624 -13.12 -35.50 15.23
N ARG A 625 -12.64 -36.76 15.28
CA ARG A 625 -11.34 -37.13 14.65
C ARG A 625 -11.30 -36.77 13.17
N GLU A 626 -12.38 -36.99 12.45
CA GLU A 626 -12.45 -36.67 11.04
C GLU A 626 -12.37 -35.14 10.81
N SER A 627 -13.13 -34.40 11.60
CA SER A 627 -13.12 -32.91 11.53
C SER A 627 -11.74 -32.37 11.87
N VAL A 628 -11.08 -32.90 12.90
CA VAL A 628 -9.71 -32.46 13.29
C VAL A 628 -8.70 -32.74 12.18
N VAL A 629 -8.74 -33.94 11.59
CA VAL A 629 -7.82 -34.29 10.49
C VAL A 629 -8.03 -33.43 9.29
N LEU A 630 -9.28 -33.15 8.90
CA LEU A 630 -9.62 -32.24 7.79
C LEU A 630 -9.16 -30.82 8.07
N THR A 631 -9.35 -30.34 9.29
CA THR A 631 -8.88 -29.00 9.69
C THR A 631 -7.36 -28.94 9.64
N LEU A 632 -6.64 -29.92 10.16
CA LEU A 632 -5.16 -29.95 10.12
C LEU A 632 -4.63 -29.95 8.68
N ILE A 633 -5.21 -30.78 7.80
CA ILE A 633 -4.84 -30.82 6.39
C ILE A 633 -5.15 -29.45 5.73
N GLY A 634 -6.36 -28.91 5.96
CA GLY A 634 -6.76 -27.63 5.44
C GLY A 634 -5.90 -26.47 5.95
N THR A 635 -5.52 -26.51 7.23
CA THR A 635 -4.61 -25.54 7.82
C THR A 635 -3.22 -25.61 7.15
N LEU A 636 -2.68 -26.81 6.96
CA LEU A 636 -1.39 -26.97 6.30
C LEU A 636 -1.38 -26.38 4.86
N PHE A 637 -2.41 -26.73 4.08
CA PHE A 637 -2.57 -26.12 2.74
C PHE A 637 -2.87 -24.62 2.82
N GLY A 638 -3.57 -24.19 3.88
CA GLY A 638 -3.86 -22.80 4.12
C GLY A 638 -2.64 -21.96 4.47
N LEU A 639 -1.71 -22.50 5.24
CA LEU A 639 -0.42 -21.84 5.50
C LEU A 639 0.37 -21.65 4.20
N ALA A 640 0.45 -22.67 3.36
CA ALA A 640 1.11 -22.58 2.06
C ALA A 640 0.37 -21.63 1.10
N GLY A 641 -0.95 -21.73 1.02
CA GLY A 641 -1.79 -20.82 0.22
C GLY A 641 -1.74 -19.38 0.69
N GLY A 642 -1.57 -19.18 2.01
CA GLY A 642 -1.42 -17.88 2.62
C GLY A 642 -0.16 -17.13 2.16
N ILE A 643 0.95 -17.83 1.97
CA ILE A 643 2.18 -17.26 1.41
C ILE A 643 1.92 -16.72 0.00
N VAL A 644 1.25 -17.51 -0.84
CA VAL A 644 0.92 -17.10 -2.21
C VAL A 644 -0.02 -15.91 -2.22
N LEU A 645 -1.05 -15.96 -1.38
CA LEU A 645 -2.03 -14.88 -1.25
C LEU A 645 -1.39 -13.60 -0.72
N HIS A 646 -0.58 -13.69 0.33
CA HIS A 646 0.17 -12.58 0.89
C HIS A 646 1.09 -11.94 -0.18
N SER A 647 1.90 -12.77 -0.88
CA SER A 647 2.79 -12.27 -1.94
C SER A 647 2.03 -11.57 -3.07
N PHE A 648 0.84 -12.06 -3.41
CA PHE A 648 -0.02 -11.42 -4.41
C PHE A 648 -0.55 -10.07 -3.92
N ILE A 649 -1.07 -10.02 -2.67
CA ILE A 649 -1.62 -8.79 -2.10
C ILE A 649 -0.54 -7.72 -1.96
N ILE A 650 0.61 -8.07 -1.36
CA ILE A 650 1.71 -7.14 -1.13
C ILE A 650 2.18 -6.49 -2.44
N ARG A 651 2.31 -7.28 -3.52
CA ARG A 651 2.71 -6.73 -4.81
C ARG A 651 1.66 -5.81 -5.45
N THR A 652 0.38 -6.04 -5.15
CA THR A 652 -0.73 -5.26 -5.74
C THR A 652 -0.99 -3.97 -4.93
N VAL A 653 -0.70 -3.99 -3.64
CA VAL A 653 -0.96 -2.86 -2.72
C VAL A 653 0.26 -1.95 -2.56
N GLU A 654 1.42 -2.38 -3.07
CA GLU A 654 2.69 -1.65 -2.98
C GLU A 654 2.61 -0.29 -3.67
N VAL A 655 3.17 0.74 -3.03
CA VAL A 655 3.13 2.15 -3.47
C VAL A 655 4.47 2.54 -4.07
N ASP A 656 4.48 3.54 -4.94
CA ASP A 656 5.68 3.94 -5.70
C ASP A 656 6.87 4.37 -4.83
N ALA A 657 6.60 5.06 -3.73
CA ALA A 657 7.64 5.57 -2.83
C ALA A 657 8.11 4.56 -1.76
N VAL A 658 7.43 3.41 -1.58
CA VAL A 658 7.73 2.46 -0.50
C VAL A 658 7.68 1.03 -0.99
N MET A 659 8.74 0.28 -0.81
CA MET A 659 8.76 -1.16 -1.01
C MET A 659 8.26 -1.85 0.26
N PHE A 660 7.28 -2.75 0.14
CA PHE A 660 6.81 -3.51 1.29
C PHE A 660 7.68 -4.75 1.52
N GLY A 661 7.86 -5.10 2.79
CA GLY A 661 8.53 -6.34 3.16
C GLY A 661 7.85 -7.56 2.54
N ARG A 662 8.62 -8.54 2.11
CA ARG A 662 8.13 -9.72 1.39
C ARG A 662 8.05 -10.96 2.28
N GLU A 663 8.37 -10.81 3.54
CA GLU A 663 8.49 -11.91 4.48
C GLU A 663 7.28 -11.98 5.40
N VAL A 664 6.88 -13.20 5.72
CA VAL A 664 5.87 -13.48 6.75
C VAL A 664 6.60 -14.08 7.94
N SER A 665 6.43 -13.50 9.11
CA SER A 665 7.03 -13.97 10.34
C SER A 665 6.59 -15.42 10.67
N GLY A 666 7.49 -16.21 11.19
CA GLY A 666 7.16 -17.55 11.68
C GLY A 666 6.03 -17.55 12.72
N MET A 667 5.94 -16.51 13.53
CA MET A 667 4.87 -16.34 14.53
C MET A 667 3.50 -16.11 13.90
N SER A 668 3.41 -15.45 12.76
CA SER A 668 2.16 -15.23 12.04
C SER A 668 1.55 -16.53 11.51
N PHE A 669 2.37 -17.48 11.10
CA PHE A 669 1.91 -18.85 10.79
C PHE A 669 1.36 -19.54 12.03
N VAL A 670 2.03 -19.38 13.18
CA VAL A 670 1.56 -19.97 14.45
C VAL A 670 0.24 -19.33 14.87
N TYR A 671 0.09 -18.00 14.79
CA TYR A 671 -1.17 -17.30 15.12
C TYR A 671 -2.31 -17.73 14.21
N ALA A 672 -2.09 -17.78 12.89
CA ALA A 672 -3.10 -18.20 11.92
C ALA A 672 -3.53 -19.67 12.16
N ALA A 673 -2.57 -20.57 12.39
CA ALA A 673 -2.84 -21.96 12.71
C ALA A 673 -3.58 -22.10 14.05
N ALA A 674 -3.12 -21.40 15.10
CA ALA A 674 -3.73 -21.44 16.43
C ALA A 674 -5.18 -20.94 16.40
N LEU A 675 -5.46 -19.82 15.71
CA LEU A 675 -6.82 -19.31 15.55
C LEU A 675 -7.71 -20.27 14.78
N THR A 676 -7.22 -20.85 13.67
CA THR A 676 -7.99 -21.86 12.91
C THR A 676 -8.31 -23.08 13.77
N LEU A 677 -7.35 -23.60 14.54
CA LEU A 677 -7.55 -24.72 15.44
C LEU A 677 -8.46 -24.36 16.62
N LEU A 678 -8.35 -23.15 17.15
CA LEU A 678 -9.23 -22.64 18.20
C LEU A 678 -10.68 -22.61 17.71
N PHE A 679 -10.94 -22.03 16.53
CA PHE A 679 -12.29 -22.01 15.96
C PHE A 679 -12.82 -23.41 15.67
N SER A 680 -11.98 -24.30 15.14
CA SER A 680 -12.34 -25.72 14.96
C SER A 680 -12.74 -26.38 16.28
N THR A 681 -11.98 -26.12 17.34
CA THR A 681 -12.25 -26.64 18.67
C THR A 681 -13.55 -26.09 19.25
N LEU A 682 -13.78 -24.77 19.12
CA LEU A 682 -15.03 -24.13 19.55
C LEU A 682 -16.24 -24.70 18.81
N VAL A 683 -16.12 -24.83 17.48
CA VAL A 683 -17.18 -25.43 16.65
C VAL A 683 -17.45 -26.86 17.08
N ASN A 684 -16.43 -27.66 17.26
CA ASN A 684 -16.58 -29.06 17.71
C ASN A 684 -17.24 -29.15 19.09
N LEU A 685 -16.96 -28.19 19.98
CA LEU A 685 -17.59 -28.13 21.30
C LEU A 685 -19.08 -27.79 21.21
N VAL A 686 -19.46 -26.89 20.30
CA VAL A 686 -20.86 -26.58 19.99
C VAL A 686 -21.57 -27.77 19.39
N MET A 687 -20.89 -28.47 18.45
CA MET A 687 -21.44 -29.68 17.80
C MET A 687 -21.65 -30.86 18.76
N ARG A 688 -20.89 -30.94 19.88
CA ARG A 688 -21.13 -31.92 20.93
C ARG A 688 -22.57 -31.87 21.48
N ARG A 689 -23.12 -30.64 21.61
CA ARG A 689 -24.52 -30.46 22.05
C ARG A 689 -25.52 -30.98 21.01
N LEU A 690 -25.21 -30.78 19.73
CA LEU A 690 -26.04 -31.22 18.63
C LEU A 690 -26.05 -32.76 18.53
N LEU A 691 -24.89 -33.41 18.65
CA LEU A 691 -24.73 -34.86 18.65
C LEU A 691 -25.52 -35.58 19.79
N LYS A 692 -25.59 -34.95 20.97
CA LYS A 692 -26.38 -35.47 22.09
C LYS A 692 -27.88 -35.49 21.79
N ARG A 693 -28.40 -34.56 20.98
CA ARG A 693 -29.83 -34.46 20.64
C ARG A 693 -30.30 -35.41 19.56
N ILE A 694 -29.40 -36.17 18.93
CA ILE A 694 -29.76 -37.15 17.90
C ILE A 694 -30.51 -38.31 18.56
N SER A 695 -31.81 -38.43 18.25
CA SER A 695 -32.66 -39.53 18.70
C SER A 695 -32.36 -40.82 17.91
N MET A 696 -32.04 -41.88 18.62
CA MET A 696 -31.77 -43.21 18.03
C MET A 696 -33.00 -43.76 17.28
N VAL A 697 -34.19 -43.61 17.88
CA VAL A 697 -35.44 -44.15 17.36
C VAL A 697 -35.92 -43.45 16.11
N GLU A 698 -35.94 -42.11 16.11
CA GLU A 698 -36.37 -41.31 14.96
C GLU A 698 -35.42 -41.43 13.77
N SER A 699 -34.10 -41.49 14.05
CA SER A 699 -33.08 -41.56 13.00
C SER A 699 -33.03 -42.93 12.30
N MET A 700 -33.54 -43.98 12.92
CA MET A 700 -33.60 -45.33 12.38
C MET A 700 -34.92 -45.68 11.70
N LYS A 701 -35.96 -44.87 11.88
CA LYS A 701 -37.22 -45.03 11.14
C LYS A 701 -36.94 -44.84 9.63
N ALA A 702 -37.49 -45.74 8.83
CA ALA A 702 -37.51 -45.57 7.39
C ALA A 702 -38.28 -44.25 7.08
N PRO A 703 -37.85 -43.45 6.09
CA PRO A 703 -38.68 -42.34 5.66
C PRO A 703 -39.99 -42.92 5.13
N GLU A 704 -41.13 -42.61 5.80
CA GLU A 704 -42.45 -42.87 5.31
C GLU A 704 -42.75 -42.09 4.04
#